data_69ede86a64c8dbc9c09debae360cbecf
#
_entry.id   69ede86a64c8dbc9c09debae360cbecf
#
_cell.length_a   1.000
_cell.length_b   1.000
_cell.length_c   1.000
_cell.angle_alpha   90.00
_cell.angle_beta   90.00
_cell.angle_gamma   90.00
#
_symmetry.space_group_name_H-M   'P 1'
#
loop_
_entity.id
_entity.type
_entity.pdbx_description
1 polymer ?
#
loop_
_entity_poly.entity_id
_entity_poly.type
_entity_poly.pdbx_seq_one_letter_code
_entity_poly.pdbx_strand_id
1 'polypeptide(L)'
;MVPLHRDGAPLFYFFGALPFGQPCRNVYFCKIKHGFMTTRQRLFLLSVLLAFAGIPSAKGQRPTSFDSLYSCFSHLSRYNVAYTREQVFVHLDNNAYFTGDDIWYSAYVVYGSNLRPTGMSRVLYVELLNESGNVVQRHRLRVQDGRANGNFKLDETCHSGYYEIRAYTRPMLNWDEAGVFSRVVPVFVRPEQEGAPRQLELRSNVSSHRNRPADAVSLPHGAVEAGGLQVGFYPEGGQLVDGQPLHAAFKVTDGQGVSQRATLRLFSADGREVGRAATRYMGMGHIDAQAQPDWSRVRAELTDEQGHTVSVSLPEAHREGTVICFNAPSADDSLRFEISATPSLRRQLLGVSITCRGEAHYLDTLRMGAAQKMLTLPADYAGQGVNELTLFTPDGRILAERLFWREPDSLARVDVRQNRAHYGACSPVVLKVSVPRYEDYGSNVRFSMAVREAGSDIVRRAPGIREQLLLSSSVRGYVERPEYYFESADSAHRAALDLLLQVQGWRSHNWQQMAGLEPMRVRHPVEEGMLIDGTIYDGSSRRRTCPDYSLSVRIVLPGSNQLKGETRTDSLGNFSFMAPSFYGPAMGVFSARNARDKRKYCIISLHRNLAPQPRAYWKQELRLVPPQLDYTAARLTETPLFSWQDTIRTDIQLREVTVSEKGYDDYYGGRYTWMGGEEYGKKYSETYYNVADEVEQYMDQGFDVPGTYEWLAEKDRRFTLDVTPEGGERLRFMGKQVITVVDNGAGKLLSVDRLDDLRSMMVCTDAAEISRRAPVGQSHRIGCVLFLYTDPAMNIFDHRKGERITRLEGYRAPVEFYSPNYRKTEMPTTTDFRRTLYWNPDVELDSRGEATLTFYSNSQPTQRLAVSVQGFTADGHLIELER
;
A
#
# COMPACT_ATOMS: atom_id res chain seq x y z
N MET A 1 27.81 -33.81 -33.58
CA MET A 1 29.01 -34.42 -32.98
C MET A 1 29.62 -33.38 -32.04
N VAL A 2 29.38 -33.49 -30.75
CA VAL A 2 30.20 -32.90 -29.69
C VAL A 2 29.81 -33.64 -28.41
N PRO A 3 30.72 -34.00 -27.52
CA PRO A 3 30.55 -35.13 -26.62
C PRO A 3 29.77 -34.84 -25.36
N LEU A 4 29.08 -35.87 -24.94
CA LEU A 4 28.41 -36.02 -23.64
C LEU A 4 29.43 -36.00 -22.50
N HIS A 5 29.14 -35.23 -21.47
CA HIS A 5 29.67 -35.45 -20.13
C HIS A 5 28.57 -36.01 -19.23
N ARG A 6 28.88 -37.17 -18.68
CA ARG A 6 28.10 -37.95 -17.72
C ARG A 6 28.04 -37.20 -16.39
N ASP A 7 26.86 -37.03 -15.83
CA ASP A 7 26.60 -37.32 -14.40
C ASP A 7 25.09 -37.44 -14.22
N GLY A 8 24.67 -38.64 -13.88
CA GLY A 8 23.29 -39.05 -13.80
C GLY A 8 22.68 -38.72 -12.44
N ALA A 9 21.56 -38.05 -12.49
CA ALA A 9 20.58 -38.04 -11.40
C ALA A 9 19.19 -38.28 -11.97
N PRO A 10 18.35 -39.12 -11.36
CA PRO A 10 17.06 -39.50 -11.92
C PRO A 10 16.05 -38.37 -11.85
N LEU A 11 15.41 -38.13 -12.99
CA LEU A 11 14.19 -37.29 -13.09
C LEU A 11 13.00 -38.08 -12.54
N PHE A 12 12.33 -37.48 -11.53
CA PHE A 12 11.01 -37.96 -11.11
C PHE A 12 9.93 -37.09 -11.71
N TYR A 13 9.08 -37.66 -12.51
CA TYR A 13 7.85 -37.04 -13.01
C TYR A 13 6.72 -37.34 -12.00
N PHE A 14 6.05 -36.30 -11.51
CA PHE A 14 4.76 -36.41 -10.84
C PHE A 14 3.66 -36.08 -11.82
N PHE A 15 2.87 -37.06 -12.22
CA PHE A 15 1.56 -36.88 -12.83
C PHE A 15 0.51 -36.88 -11.72
N GLY A 16 -0.06 -35.71 -11.42
CA GLY A 16 -1.29 -35.59 -10.67
C GLY A 16 -2.39 -35.13 -11.62
N ALA A 17 -3.36 -36.00 -11.87
CA ALA A 17 -4.52 -35.67 -12.68
C ALA A 17 -5.39 -34.62 -11.96
N LEU A 18 -5.55 -33.47 -12.59
CA LEU A 18 -6.57 -32.48 -12.27
C LEU A 18 -7.83 -32.83 -13.08
N PRO A 19 -9.02 -32.83 -12.47
CA PRO A 19 -10.26 -32.83 -13.23
C PRO A 19 -10.64 -31.36 -13.56
N PHE A 20 -10.95 -31.16 -14.86
CA PHE A 20 -11.51 -29.98 -15.52
C PHE A 20 -10.54 -28.98 -16.11
N GLY A 21 -10.20 -29.22 -17.33
CA GLY A 21 -10.30 -28.51 -18.60
C GLY A 21 -9.91 -27.04 -18.64
N GLN A 22 -8.60 -26.75 -18.67
CA GLN A 22 -8.05 -25.74 -19.58
C GLN A 22 -6.55 -26.03 -19.82
N PRO A 23 -6.02 -25.87 -21.05
CA PRO A 23 -4.62 -26.13 -21.34
C PRO A 23 -3.74 -24.95 -20.96
N CYS A 24 -3.07 -25.04 -19.84
CA CYS A 24 -1.94 -24.16 -19.55
C CYS A 24 -0.75 -24.57 -20.43
N ARG A 25 -0.49 -23.81 -21.47
CA ARG A 25 0.81 -23.84 -22.17
C ARG A 25 1.77 -22.92 -21.41
N ASN A 26 2.92 -23.49 -21.09
CA ASN A 26 4.12 -22.92 -20.49
C ASN A 26 4.24 -23.08 -18.97
N VAL A 27 4.71 -24.25 -18.58
CA VAL A 27 5.32 -24.46 -17.26
C VAL A 27 6.81 -24.16 -17.39
N TYR A 28 7.27 -23.08 -16.79
CA TYR A 28 8.70 -22.82 -16.64
C TYR A 28 9.26 -23.69 -15.52
N PHE A 29 10.22 -24.54 -15.88
CA PHE A 29 10.96 -25.34 -14.91
C PHE A 29 11.92 -24.45 -14.10
N CYS A 30 11.64 -24.27 -12.84
CA CYS A 30 12.61 -23.73 -11.90
C CYS A 30 13.52 -24.88 -11.41
N LYS A 31 14.80 -24.83 -11.75
CA LYS A 31 15.81 -25.73 -11.18
C LYS A 31 16.03 -25.38 -9.71
N ILE A 32 15.46 -26.15 -8.82
CA ILE A 32 15.78 -26.08 -7.39
C ILE A 32 17.20 -26.62 -7.22
N LYS A 33 18.15 -25.76 -6.89
CA LYS A 33 19.46 -26.15 -6.38
C LYS A 33 19.27 -26.80 -5.01
N HIS A 34 19.72 -28.04 -4.88
CA HIS A 34 19.71 -28.79 -3.64
C HIS A 34 20.54 -28.06 -2.56
N GLY A 35 19.89 -27.37 -1.62
CA GLY A 35 20.40 -27.23 -0.28
C GLY A 35 20.22 -28.56 0.45
N PHE A 36 21.19 -28.95 1.24
CA PHE A 36 21.25 -30.23 1.91
C PHE A 36 20.01 -30.51 2.76
N MET A 37 19.16 -31.42 2.31
CA MET A 37 18.14 -32.01 3.16
C MET A 37 18.78 -32.86 4.22
N THR A 38 18.43 -32.62 5.49
CA THR A 38 18.92 -33.44 6.62
C THR A 38 18.45 -34.90 6.48
N THR A 39 19.21 -35.82 7.05
CA THR A 39 18.90 -37.26 7.03
C THR A 39 17.50 -37.58 7.55
N ARG A 40 16.98 -36.78 8.49
CA ARG A 40 15.61 -36.89 9.04
C ARG A 40 14.53 -36.50 8.03
N GLN A 41 14.75 -35.49 7.22
CA GLN A 41 13.79 -35.08 6.18
C GLN A 41 13.72 -36.11 5.06
N ARG A 42 14.85 -36.76 4.74
CA ARG A 42 14.90 -37.88 3.77
C ARG A 42 14.21 -39.13 4.31
N LEU A 43 14.38 -39.45 5.59
CA LEU A 43 13.69 -40.56 6.24
C LEU A 43 12.18 -40.33 6.34
N PHE A 44 11.74 -39.09 6.59
CA PHE A 44 10.33 -38.73 6.61
C PHE A 44 9.68 -38.86 5.22
N LEU A 45 10.33 -38.37 4.17
CA LEU A 45 9.89 -38.56 2.78
C LEU A 45 9.87 -40.04 2.36
N LEU A 46 10.83 -40.84 2.81
CA LEU A 46 10.89 -42.27 2.52
C LEU A 46 9.82 -43.07 3.27
N SER A 47 9.53 -42.71 4.53
CA SER A 47 8.44 -43.34 5.30
C SER A 47 7.06 -42.99 4.73
N VAL A 48 6.87 -41.79 4.20
CA VAL A 48 5.65 -41.36 3.51
C VAL A 48 5.49 -42.12 2.18
N LEU A 49 6.58 -42.31 1.42
CA LEU A 49 6.55 -43.06 0.15
C LEU A 49 6.30 -44.55 0.37
N LEU A 50 6.84 -45.18 1.41
CA LEU A 50 6.60 -46.58 1.75
C LEU A 50 5.19 -46.85 2.27
N ALA A 51 4.53 -45.86 2.88
CA ALA A 51 3.13 -45.99 3.33
C ALA A 51 2.13 -46.02 2.15
N PHE A 52 2.52 -45.49 0.97
CA PHE A 52 1.63 -45.48 -0.22
C PHE A 52 1.68 -46.73 -1.10
N ALA A 53 2.61 -47.63 -0.85
CA ALA A 53 2.81 -48.78 -1.76
C ALA A 53 1.91 -49.99 -1.48
N GLY A 54 0.95 -49.89 -0.55
CA GLY A 54 0.23 -51.11 -0.18
C GLY A 54 -1.13 -50.98 0.49
N ILE A 55 -2.00 -50.06 0.05
CA ILE A 55 -3.35 -50.02 0.61
C ILE A 55 -4.41 -50.17 -0.48
N PRO A 56 -5.22 -51.28 -0.44
CA PRO A 56 -6.41 -51.38 -1.29
C PRO A 56 -7.45 -50.35 -0.86
N SER A 57 -8.04 -49.68 -1.85
CA SER A 57 -9.10 -48.69 -1.69
C SER A 57 -10.28 -49.23 -0.88
N ALA A 58 -10.29 -48.99 0.43
CA ALA A 58 -11.43 -49.33 1.31
C ALA A 58 -12.44 -48.17 1.26
N LYS A 59 -13.57 -48.37 0.65
CA LYS A 59 -14.74 -47.51 0.71
C LYS A 59 -15.22 -47.44 2.16
N GLY A 60 -15.22 -46.29 2.78
CA GLY A 60 -16.03 -45.98 3.94
C GLY A 60 -15.36 -45.80 5.30
N GLN A 61 -14.05 -45.79 5.44
CA GLN A 61 -13.45 -45.43 6.74
C GLN A 61 -13.44 -43.91 6.92
N ARG A 62 -13.89 -43.44 8.10
CA ARG A 62 -13.68 -42.04 8.50
C ARG A 62 -12.16 -41.75 8.52
N PRO A 63 -11.69 -40.63 7.99
CA PRO A 63 -10.27 -40.33 8.01
C PRO A 63 -9.76 -40.34 9.46
N THR A 64 -8.57 -40.90 9.69
CA THR A 64 -7.94 -40.85 11.01
C THR A 64 -7.53 -39.40 11.32
N SER A 65 -7.32 -39.10 12.60
CA SER A 65 -6.81 -37.77 13.00
C SER A 65 -5.48 -37.43 12.30
N PHE A 66 -4.67 -38.45 11.96
CA PHE A 66 -3.45 -38.25 11.21
C PHE A 66 -3.71 -37.88 9.76
N ASP A 67 -4.65 -38.55 9.08
CA ASP A 67 -5.01 -38.25 7.68
C ASP A 67 -5.55 -36.84 7.55
N SER A 68 -6.34 -36.39 8.51
CA SER A 68 -6.87 -35.02 8.56
C SER A 68 -5.77 -33.98 8.73
N LEU A 69 -4.82 -34.18 9.66
CA LEU A 69 -3.64 -33.31 9.83
C LEU A 69 -2.78 -33.30 8.58
N TYR A 70 -2.55 -34.46 7.95
CA TYR A 70 -1.79 -34.54 6.73
C TYR A 70 -2.43 -33.76 5.57
N SER A 71 -3.74 -33.78 5.48
CA SER A 71 -4.47 -32.93 4.54
C SER A 71 -4.20 -31.44 4.77
N CYS A 72 -4.33 -30.96 6.02
CA CYS A 72 -4.00 -29.56 6.37
C CYS A 72 -2.54 -29.22 6.03
N PHE A 73 -1.59 -30.06 6.40
CA PHE A 73 -0.16 -29.85 6.09
C PHE A 73 0.10 -29.79 4.58
N SER A 74 -0.56 -30.63 3.80
CA SER A 74 -0.45 -30.63 2.34
C SER A 74 -0.97 -29.33 1.72
N HIS A 75 -2.04 -28.75 2.25
CA HIS A 75 -2.55 -27.46 1.81
C HIS A 75 -1.61 -26.33 2.23
N LEU A 76 -1.20 -26.28 3.49
CA LEU A 76 -0.27 -25.28 4.01
C LEU A 76 1.03 -25.21 3.20
N SER A 77 1.62 -26.38 2.91
CA SER A 77 2.89 -26.46 2.16
C SER A 77 2.77 -26.02 0.69
N ARG A 78 1.58 -26.09 0.10
CA ARG A 78 1.32 -25.75 -1.31
C ARG A 78 0.71 -24.36 -1.48
N TYR A 79 0.18 -23.77 -0.42
CA TYR A 79 -0.61 -22.54 -0.50
C TYR A 79 0.13 -21.40 -1.18
N ASN A 80 1.36 -21.12 -0.74
CA ASN A 80 2.16 -20.04 -1.30
C ASN A 80 2.57 -20.27 -2.76
N VAL A 81 2.76 -21.54 -3.18
CA VAL A 81 3.05 -21.87 -4.57
C VAL A 81 1.82 -21.68 -5.46
N ALA A 82 0.64 -22.07 -4.94
CA ALA A 82 -0.62 -21.94 -5.67
C ALA A 82 -1.12 -20.49 -5.72
N TYR A 83 -0.86 -19.70 -4.67
CA TYR A 83 -1.37 -18.33 -4.48
C TYR A 83 -0.24 -17.40 -4.07
N THR A 84 0.73 -17.25 -4.96
CA THR A 84 1.89 -16.38 -4.72
C THR A 84 1.47 -14.94 -4.53
N ARG A 85 1.92 -14.30 -3.45
CA ARG A 85 1.65 -12.90 -3.12
C ARG A 85 2.83 -12.03 -3.50
N GLU A 86 2.50 -10.81 -3.90
CA GLU A 86 3.47 -9.73 -4.07
C GLU A 86 3.33 -8.71 -2.94
N GLN A 87 4.40 -8.00 -2.66
CA GLN A 87 4.43 -6.85 -1.76
C GLN A 87 5.13 -5.69 -2.44
N VAL A 88 4.73 -4.47 -2.10
CA VAL A 88 5.31 -3.25 -2.66
C VAL A 88 5.85 -2.38 -1.54
N PHE A 89 7.01 -1.81 -1.78
CA PHE A 89 7.58 -0.70 -1.02
C PHE A 89 7.86 0.47 -1.97
N VAL A 90 7.63 1.70 -1.51
CA VAL A 90 7.93 2.91 -2.28
C VAL A 90 8.90 3.79 -1.49
N HIS A 91 10.07 4.02 -2.04
CA HIS A 91 11.05 4.97 -1.56
C HIS A 91 10.76 6.34 -2.16
N LEU A 92 10.60 7.36 -1.33
CA LEU A 92 10.38 8.74 -1.73
C LEU A 92 11.67 9.54 -1.54
N ASP A 93 11.86 10.55 -2.37
CA ASP A 93 13.02 11.45 -2.24
C ASP A 93 12.97 12.34 -0.99
N ASN A 94 11.76 12.60 -0.46
CA ASN A 94 11.55 13.40 0.74
C ASN A 94 10.34 12.90 1.55
N ASN A 95 10.15 13.40 2.77
CA ASN A 95 9.05 13.05 3.66
C ASN A 95 7.99 14.15 3.75
N ALA A 96 8.24 15.33 3.21
CA ALA A 96 7.33 16.46 3.15
C ALA A 96 7.62 17.29 1.92
N TYR A 97 6.62 17.94 1.37
CA TYR A 97 6.72 18.66 0.11
C TYR A 97 6.10 20.04 0.22
N PHE A 98 6.43 20.90 -0.75
CA PHE A 98 5.74 22.16 -1.00
C PHE A 98 4.93 22.08 -2.29
N THR A 99 3.89 22.89 -2.41
CA THR A 99 3.23 23.13 -3.69
C THR A 99 4.27 23.56 -4.74
N GLY A 100 4.22 22.96 -5.93
CA GLY A 100 5.22 23.17 -6.98
C GLY A 100 6.43 22.22 -6.92
N ASP A 101 6.56 21.37 -5.89
CA ASP A 101 7.59 20.33 -5.86
C ASP A 101 7.20 19.13 -6.73
N ASP A 102 8.19 18.33 -7.10
CA ASP A 102 8.00 16.98 -7.60
C ASP A 102 8.22 15.97 -6.47
N ILE A 103 7.32 14.99 -6.34
CA ILE A 103 7.51 13.81 -5.48
C ILE A 103 8.20 12.74 -6.32
N TRP A 104 9.50 12.57 -6.17
CA TRP A 104 10.24 11.51 -6.83
C TRP A 104 10.13 10.21 -6.07
N TYR A 105 9.94 9.09 -6.78
CA TYR A 105 9.81 7.80 -6.12
C TYR A 105 10.41 6.64 -6.93
N SER A 106 10.85 5.64 -6.18
CA SER A 106 11.25 4.33 -6.69
C SER A 106 10.45 3.25 -5.96
N ALA A 107 9.80 2.38 -6.72
CA ALA A 107 8.98 1.32 -6.18
C ALA A 107 9.67 -0.04 -6.35
N TYR A 108 9.56 -0.86 -5.32
CA TYR A 108 10.13 -2.20 -5.22
C TYR A 108 9.01 -3.21 -5.06
N VAL A 109 8.88 -4.12 -6.00
CA VAL A 109 7.86 -5.17 -6.02
C VAL A 109 8.54 -6.52 -5.83
N VAL A 110 8.19 -7.20 -4.77
CA VAL A 110 8.84 -8.45 -4.36
C VAL A 110 7.83 -9.57 -4.16
N TYR A 111 8.28 -10.81 -4.27
CA TYR A 111 7.52 -11.95 -3.76
C TYR A 111 7.39 -11.87 -2.25
N GLY A 112 6.18 -11.94 -1.74
CA GLY A 112 5.93 -11.80 -0.31
C GLY A 112 6.65 -12.83 0.54
N SER A 113 6.81 -14.06 0.06
CA SER A 113 7.42 -15.15 0.84
C SER A 113 8.93 -14.98 1.06
N ASN A 114 9.68 -14.59 0.02
CA ASN A 114 11.15 -14.62 0.04
C ASN A 114 11.82 -13.30 -0.29
N LEU A 115 11.05 -12.23 -0.50
CA LEU A 115 11.48 -10.86 -0.77
C LEU A 115 12.32 -10.71 -2.05
N ARG A 116 12.37 -11.72 -2.91
CA ARG A 116 13.04 -11.62 -4.21
C ARG A 116 12.24 -10.73 -5.15
N PRO A 117 12.91 -10.03 -6.07
CA PRO A 117 12.24 -9.25 -7.09
C PRO A 117 11.16 -10.06 -7.82
N THR A 118 9.99 -9.50 -8.01
CA THR A 118 8.90 -10.21 -8.70
C THR A 118 9.21 -10.41 -10.18
N GLY A 119 8.85 -11.59 -10.67
CA GLY A 119 8.75 -11.87 -12.09
C GLY A 119 7.30 -11.96 -12.58
N MET A 120 6.32 -11.84 -11.67
CA MET A 120 4.90 -12.04 -11.98
C MET A 120 4.27 -10.83 -12.67
N SER A 121 4.06 -9.77 -11.90
CA SER A 121 3.38 -8.57 -12.41
C SER A 121 4.32 -7.69 -13.19
N ARG A 122 3.88 -7.25 -14.37
CA ARG A 122 4.58 -6.27 -15.20
C ARG A 122 3.99 -4.88 -15.11
N VAL A 123 2.91 -4.72 -14.35
CA VAL A 123 2.19 -3.46 -14.16
C VAL A 123 2.11 -3.15 -12.68
N LEU A 124 2.56 -1.95 -12.32
CA LEU A 124 2.39 -1.36 -10.99
C LEU A 124 1.51 -0.11 -11.12
N TYR A 125 0.51 -0.03 -10.29
CA TYR A 125 -0.31 1.17 -10.12
C TYR A 125 0.25 1.98 -8.95
N VAL A 126 0.50 3.28 -9.19
CA VAL A 126 0.88 4.22 -8.14
C VAL A 126 -0.07 5.40 -8.23
N GLU A 127 -0.72 5.73 -7.12
CA GLU A 127 -1.76 6.73 -7.06
C GLU A 127 -1.42 7.79 -6.01
N LEU A 128 -1.67 9.04 -6.34
CA LEU A 128 -1.64 10.16 -5.41
C LEU A 128 -3.08 10.56 -5.10
N LEU A 129 -3.48 10.47 -3.84
CA LEU A 129 -4.82 10.81 -3.37
C LEU A 129 -4.76 12.07 -2.51
N ASN A 130 -5.77 12.91 -2.63
CA ASN A 130 -5.94 14.05 -1.73
C ASN A 130 -6.60 13.61 -0.41
N GLU A 131 -6.76 14.55 0.52
CA GLU A 131 -7.40 14.31 1.81
C GLU A 131 -8.83 13.78 1.74
N SER A 132 -9.54 14.05 0.65
CA SER A 132 -10.89 13.54 0.42
C SER A 132 -10.91 12.10 -0.11
N GLY A 133 -9.74 11.47 -0.31
CA GLY A 133 -9.60 10.13 -0.86
C GLY A 133 -9.79 10.07 -2.38
N ASN A 134 -9.86 11.22 -3.05
CA ASN A 134 -9.92 11.26 -4.51
C ASN A 134 -8.53 11.09 -5.11
N VAL A 135 -8.44 10.28 -6.17
CA VAL A 135 -7.21 10.10 -6.93
C VAL A 135 -6.94 11.37 -7.74
N VAL A 136 -5.87 12.08 -7.39
CA VAL A 136 -5.43 13.31 -8.09
C VAL A 136 -4.58 12.95 -9.30
N GLN A 137 -3.67 11.99 -9.14
CA GLN A 137 -2.84 11.46 -10.21
C GLN A 137 -2.75 9.94 -10.08
N ARG A 138 -2.78 9.24 -11.20
CA ARG A 138 -2.58 7.79 -11.29
C ARG A 138 -1.51 7.49 -12.31
N HIS A 139 -0.52 6.72 -11.90
CA HIS A 139 0.52 6.24 -12.79
C HIS A 139 0.40 4.73 -12.95
N ARG A 140 0.49 4.28 -14.19
CA ARG A 140 0.69 2.88 -14.54
C ARG A 140 2.16 2.71 -14.93
N LEU A 141 2.92 1.97 -14.16
CA LEU A 141 4.35 1.82 -14.36
C LEU A 141 4.69 0.42 -14.84
N ARG A 142 5.68 0.35 -15.72
CA ARG A 142 6.22 -0.93 -16.15
C ARG A 142 7.18 -1.46 -15.09
N VAL A 143 6.90 -2.66 -14.57
CA VAL A 143 7.80 -3.34 -13.64
C VAL A 143 8.86 -4.11 -14.41
N GLN A 144 10.12 -3.84 -14.10
CA GLN A 144 11.28 -4.53 -14.64
C GLN A 144 12.18 -4.99 -13.49
N ASP A 145 12.45 -6.29 -13.40
CA ASP A 145 13.25 -6.87 -12.32
C ASP A 145 12.79 -6.43 -10.92
N GLY A 146 11.46 -6.43 -10.72
CA GLY A 146 10.83 -6.03 -9.46
C GLY A 146 10.87 -4.53 -9.16
N ARG A 147 11.18 -3.66 -10.13
CA ARG A 147 11.32 -2.22 -9.91
C ARG A 147 10.52 -1.39 -10.90
N ALA A 148 10.12 -0.22 -10.44
CA ALA A 148 9.52 0.84 -11.24
C ALA A 148 9.81 2.19 -10.59
N ASN A 149 9.88 3.27 -11.35
CA ASN A 149 10.08 4.60 -10.82
C ASN A 149 9.22 5.65 -11.52
N GLY A 150 9.08 6.81 -10.92
CA GLY A 150 8.32 7.92 -11.46
C GLY A 150 8.39 9.15 -10.59
N ASN A 151 7.59 10.15 -10.95
CA ASN A 151 7.39 11.35 -10.16
C ASN A 151 5.95 11.84 -10.24
N PHE A 152 5.41 12.34 -9.13
CA PHE A 152 4.19 13.14 -9.12
C PHE A 152 4.55 14.62 -9.13
N LYS A 153 4.00 15.36 -10.04
CA LYS A 153 4.18 16.80 -10.08
C LYS A 153 3.11 17.48 -9.24
N LEU A 154 3.53 18.12 -8.16
CA LEU A 154 2.68 19.01 -7.37
C LEU A 154 2.74 20.39 -8.01
N ASP A 155 1.90 20.64 -8.99
CA ASP A 155 1.88 21.96 -9.62
C ASP A 155 1.52 23.05 -8.59
N GLU A 156 1.75 24.33 -8.92
CA GLU A 156 1.47 25.46 -8.02
C GLU A 156 0.00 25.62 -7.69
N THR A 157 -0.87 24.90 -8.38
CA THR A 157 -2.33 24.88 -8.14
C THR A 157 -2.74 23.80 -7.16
N CYS A 158 -1.84 22.89 -6.79
CA CYS A 158 -2.10 21.90 -5.75
C CYS A 158 -2.31 22.60 -4.40
N HIS A 159 -3.36 22.19 -3.71
CA HIS A 159 -3.62 22.71 -2.36
C HIS A 159 -2.65 22.14 -1.35
N SER A 160 -2.31 22.95 -0.34
CA SER A 160 -1.64 22.42 0.83
C SER A 160 -2.58 21.45 1.57
N GLY A 161 -2.01 20.44 2.20
CA GLY A 161 -2.76 19.42 2.94
C GLY A 161 -1.99 18.12 2.99
N TYR A 162 -2.70 17.06 3.32
CA TYR A 162 -2.11 15.73 3.36
C TYR A 162 -2.49 14.94 2.12
N TYR A 163 -1.53 14.24 1.57
CA TYR A 163 -1.73 13.38 0.40
C TYR A 163 -1.33 11.95 0.75
N GLU A 164 -2.08 10.99 0.23
CA GLU A 164 -1.75 9.58 0.33
C GLU A 164 -1.11 9.10 -0.97
N ILE A 165 0.07 8.48 -0.87
CA ILE A 165 0.68 7.74 -1.96
C ILE A 165 0.35 6.27 -1.75
N ARG A 166 -0.33 5.68 -2.72
CA ARG A 166 -0.78 4.30 -2.71
C ARG A 166 -0.16 3.54 -3.88
N ALA A 167 0.39 2.33 -3.63
CA ALA A 167 0.98 1.52 -4.68
C ALA A 167 0.60 0.05 -4.55
N TYR A 168 0.27 -0.58 -5.67
CA TYR A 168 -0.16 -1.98 -5.72
C TYR A 168 -0.05 -2.58 -7.12
N THR A 169 0.09 -3.91 -7.18
CA THR A 169 -0.17 -4.71 -8.38
C THR A 169 -1.58 -5.29 -8.32
N ARG A 170 -2.17 -5.56 -9.46
CA ARG A 170 -3.56 -6.05 -9.51
C ARG A 170 -3.79 -7.35 -8.71
N PRO A 171 -2.93 -8.38 -8.78
CA PRO A 171 -3.13 -9.60 -7.99
C PRO A 171 -3.10 -9.38 -6.48
N MET A 172 -2.47 -8.30 -5.97
CA MET A 172 -2.48 -7.99 -4.55
C MET A 172 -3.89 -7.75 -4.00
N LEU A 173 -4.83 -7.35 -4.84
CA LEU A 173 -6.23 -7.10 -4.49
C LEU A 173 -7.04 -8.39 -4.25
N ASN A 174 -6.46 -9.57 -4.45
CA ASN A 174 -7.10 -10.84 -4.09
C ASN A 174 -7.05 -11.15 -2.60
N TRP A 175 -6.18 -10.45 -1.87
CA TRP A 175 -6.04 -10.55 -0.43
C TRP A 175 -6.63 -9.30 0.22
N ASP A 176 -6.86 -9.37 1.51
CA ASP A 176 -7.29 -8.21 2.27
C ASP A 176 -6.27 -7.06 2.12
N GLU A 177 -6.65 -5.88 2.52
CA GLU A 177 -5.94 -4.60 2.39
C GLU A 177 -4.44 -4.63 2.76
N ALA A 178 -3.98 -5.71 3.42
CA ALA A 178 -2.62 -5.88 3.93
C ALA A 178 -1.50 -5.85 2.86
N GLY A 179 -1.82 -5.94 1.56
CA GLY A 179 -0.83 -5.93 0.48
C GLY A 179 -0.53 -4.56 -0.12
N VAL A 180 -1.47 -3.63 -0.03
CA VAL A 180 -1.35 -2.31 -0.68
C VAL A 180 -0.42 -1.40 0.11
N PHE A 181 0.61 -0.86 -0.53
CA PHE A 181 1.43 0.19 0.08
C PHE A 181 0.62 1.47 0.24
N SER A 182 0.72 2.10 1.39
CA SER A 182 0.11 3.40 1.67
C SER A 182 1.03 4.24 2.55
N ARG A 183 1.23 5.49 2.15
CA ARG A 183 1.99 6.47 2.93
C ARG A 183 1.35 7.85 2.79
N VAL A 184 1.15 8.52 3.93
CA VAL A 184 0.67 9.90 3.97
C VAL A 184 1.85 10.84 4.03
N VAL A 185 1.83 11.87 3.18
CA VAL A 185 2.84 12.93 3.14
C VAL A 185 2.17 14.31 3.26
N PRO A 186 2.74 15.24 4.02
CA PRO A 186 2.27 16.62 4.08
C PRO A 186 2.80 17.43 2.88
N VAL A 187 1.92 18.26 2.32
CA VAL A 187 2.24 19.23 1.29
C VAL A 187 1.91 20.61 1.82
N PHE A 188 2.93 21.42 2.07
CA PHE A 188 2.78 22.78 2.57
C PHE A 188 2.65 23.79 1.43
N VAL A 189 2.06 24.94 1.71
CA VAL A 189 2.11 26.07 0.77
C VAL A 189 3.56 26.52 0.63
N ARG A 190 4.00 26.68 -0.62
CA ARG A 190 5.33 27.23 -0.87
C ARG A 190 5.40 28.67 -0.37
N PRO A 191 6.41 29.01 0.39
CA PRO A 191 6.57 30.37 0.93
C PRO A 191 6.82 31.39 -0.19
N GLU A 192 6.16 32.57 -0.13
CA GLU A 192 6.36 33.65 -1.09
C GLU A 192 7.72 34.37 -0.93
N GLN A 193 8.24 34.38 0.29
CA GLN A 193 9.57 34.96 0.60
C GLN A 193 10.39 33.96 1.38
N GLU A 194 11.52 33.56 0.92
CA GLU A 194 12.42 32.68 1.64
C GLU A 194 13.35 33.47 2.55
N GLY A 195 13.72 32.89 3.69
CA GLY A 195 14.62 33.49 4.64
C GLY A 195 13.99 34.08 5.90
N ALA A 196 12.69 34.25 5.97
CA ALA A 196 12.03 34.68 7.21
C ALA A 196 11.62 33.49 8.08
N PRO A 197 11.69 33.57 9.42
CA PRO A 197 11.06 32.57 10.31
C PRO A 197 9.60 32.43 9.96
N ARG A 198 9.10 31.19 9.82
CA ARG A 198 7.74 30.98 9.36
C ARG A 198 7.05 29.88 10.11
N GLN A 199 5.78 30.08 10.24
CA GLN A 199 4.84 29.07 10.58
C GLN A 199 4.36 28.41 9.28
N LEU A 200 4.81 27.16 9.04
CA LEU A 200 4.25 26.36 7.97
C LEU A 200 2.87 25.91 8.39
N GLU A 201 1.87 26.31 7.62
CA GLU A 201 0.49 25.95 7.86
C GLU A 201 0.05 24.90 6.87
N LEU A 202 -0.47 23.78 7.38
CA LEU A 202 -1.24 22.83 6.60
C LEU A 202 -2.69 23.24 6.68
N ARG A 203 -3.22 23.76 5.60
CA ARG A 203 -4.65 24.04 5.48
C ARG A 203 -5.41 22.76 5.22
N SER A 204 -5.55 21.97 6.26
CA SER A 204 -6.33 20.76 6.21
C SER A 204 -7.81 21.04 6.35
N ASN A 205 -8.60 20.66 5.36
CA ASN A 205 -10.06 20.69 5.40
C ASN A 205 -10.65 19.40 6.03
N VAL A 206 -9.94 18.79 6.96
CA VAL A 206 -10.33 17.51 7.59
C VAL A 206 -11.74 17.55 8.20
N SER A 207 -12.22 18.73 8.62
CA SER A 207 -13.57 18.89 9.18
C SER A 207 -14.70 18.74 8.15
N SER A 208 -14.42 18.87 6.86
CA SER A 208 -15.42 18.81 5.77
C SER A 208 -15.58 17.43 5.13
N HIS A 209 -14.80 16.43 5.54
CA HIS A 209 -14.73 15.13 4.87
C HIS A 209 -15.83 14.15 5.32
N ARG A 210 -17.07 14.49 5.10
CA ARG A 210 -18.18 13.56 5.35
C ARG A 210 -18.25 12.41 4.35
N ASN A 211 -17.64 12.54 3.21
CA ASN A 211 -17.67 11.53 2.13
C ASN A 211 -16.42 10.66 2.08
N ARG A 212 -15.47 10.86 3.00
CA ARG A 212 -14.30 10.01 3.12
C ARG A 212 -14.74 8.60 3.51
N PRO A 213 -14.19 7.55 2.92
CA PRO A 213 -14.29 6.22 3.49
C PRO A 213 -13.92 6.34 4.97
N ALA A 214 -14.69 5.70 5.84
CA ALA A 214 -14.50 5.82 7.28
C ALA A 214 -13.00 5.69 7.58
N ASP A 215 -12.42 6.72 8.21
CA ASP A 215 -11.01 6.71 8.57
C ASP A 215 -10.72 5.41 9.31
N ALA A 216 -9.72 4.67 8.84
CA ALA A 216 -9.24 3.51 9.54
C ALA A 216 -8.64 4.00 10.87
N VAL A 217 -9.35 3.83 11.95
CA VAL A 217 -8.83 4.09 13.30
C VAL A 217 -8.32 2.76 13.83
N SER A 218 -7.03 2.72 14.17
CA SER A 218 -6.42 1.54 14.77
C SER A 218 -6.80 1.46 16.25
N LEU A 219 -7.99 0.96 16.51
CA LEU A 219 -8.40 0.64 17.88
C LEU A 219 -7.86 -0.72 18.29
N PRO A 220 -7.61 -0.94 19.58
CA PRO A 220 -7.25 -2.26 20.08
C PRO A 220 -8.32 -3.29 19.71
N HIS A 221 -7.92 -4.42 19.15
CA HIS A 221 -8.85 -5.51 18.81
C HIS A 221 -9.54 -6.02 20.08
N GLY A 222 -10.88 -6.17 20.03
CA GLY A 222 -11.64 -6.59 21.21
C GLY A 222 -11.60 -5.59 22.37
N ALA A 223 -11.27 -4.32 22.09
CA ALA A 223 -11.17 -3.30 23.12
C ALA A 223 -12.51 -3.04 23.79
N VAL A 224 -12.45 -2.82 25.11
CA VAL A 224 -13.56 -2.39 25.95
C VAL A 224 -13.37 -0.92 26.28
N GLU A 225 -14.41 -0.12 26.11
CA GLU A 225 -14.40 1.27 26.49
C GLU A 225 -14.64 1.43 27.99
N ALA A 226 -13.79 2.21 28.66
CA ALA A 226 -13.92 2.50 30.07
C ALA A 226 -13.34 3.88 30.40
N GLY A 227 -14.17 4.79 30.93
CA GLY A 227 -13.72 6.14 31.31
C GLY A 227 -13.15 6.98 30.18
N GLY A 228 -13.62 6.81 28.94
CA GLY A 228 -13.11 7.49 27.74
C GLY A 228 -11.85 6.84 27.14
N LEU A 229 -11.35 5.77 27.74
CA LEU A 229 -10.23 4.96 27.24
C LEU A 229 -10.76 3.70 26.55
N GLN A 230 -9.98 3.20 25.61
CA GLN A 230 -10.17 1.90 24.92
C GLN A 230 -9.07 0.96 25.41
N VAL A 231 -9.43 -0.18 25.94
CA VAL A 231 -8.48 -1.17 26.48
C VAL A 231 -8.68 -2.50 25.79
N GLY A 232 -7.64 -2.99 25.12
CA GLY A 232 -7.59 -4.33 24.53
C GLY A 232 -6.69 -5.24 25.35
N PHE A 233 -7.10 -6.51 25.52
CA PHE A 233 -6.30 -7.56 26.16
C PHE A 233 -5.95 -8.64 25.17
N TYR A 234 -4.70 -9.09 25.20
CA TYR A 234 -4.12 -10.04 24.24
C TYR A 234 -3.41 -11.16 25.00
N PRO A 235 -4.16 -12.17 25.49
CA PRO A 235 -3.55 -13.34 26.12
C PRO A 235 -2.62 -14.07 25.15
N GLU A 236 -1.45 -14.49 25.62
CA GLU A 236 -0.55 -15.29 24.79
C GLU A 236 -1.19 -16.61 24.40
N GLY A 237 -1.16 -16.90 23.09
CA GLY A 237 -1.92 -17.98 22.50
C GLY A 237 -3.32 -17.57 22.02
N GLY A 238 -3.73 -16.31 22.25
CA GLY A 238 -4.98 -15.72 21.73
C GLY A 238 -6.22 -15.97 22.58
N GLN A 239 -6.14 -16.77 23.66
CA GLN A 239 -7.28 -17.12 24.52
C GLN A 239 -6.93 -17.04 26.00
N LEU A 240 -7.88 -16.53 26.80
CA LEU A 240 -7.84 -16.64 28.25
C LEU A 240 -8.43 -18.01 28.65
N VAL A 241 -7.68 -18.81 29.42
CA VAL A 241 -8.07 -20.20 29.73
C VAL A 241 -8.15 -20.40 31.25
N ASP A 242 -9.29 -20.89 31.75
CA ASP A 242 -9.48 -21.18 33.15
C ASP A 242 -8.49 -22.23 33.67
N GLY A 243 -7.95 -21.99 34.85
CA GLY A 243 -6.96 -22.87 35.49
C GLY A 243 -5.55 -22.81 34.87
N GLN A 244 -5.31 -21.92 33.89
CA GLN A 244 -4.00 -21.64 33.32
C GLN A 244 -3.50 -20.27 33.79
N PRO A 245 -2.17 -20.04 33.88
CA PRO A 245 -1.61 -18.72 34.18
C PRO A 245 -1.97 -17.74 33.05
N LEU A 246 -2.12 -16.48 33.39
CA LEU A 246 -2.27 -15.41 32.42
C LEU A 246 -0.90 -14.82 32.09
N HIS A 247 -0.57 -14.83 30.82
CA HIS A 247 0.48 -14.04 30.20
C HIS A 247 -0.19 -13.23 29.11
N ALA A 248 -0.32 -11.92 29.27
CA ALA A 248 -1.09 -11.13 28.32
C ALA A 248 -0.45 -9.76 28.08
N ALA A 249 -0.40 -9.38 26.83
CA ALA A 249 -0.25 -7.98 26.48
C ALA A 249 -1.57 -7.24 26.65
N PHE A 250 -1.49 -5.94 26.87
CA PHE A 250 -2.64 -5.04 26.81
C PHE A 250 -2.26 -3.74 26.13
N LYS A 251 -3.22 -3.10 25.48
CA LYS A 251 -3.03 -1.79 24.85
C LYS A 251 -4.12 -0.83 25.27
N VAL A 252 -3.71 0.39 25.59
CA VAL A 252 -4.60 1.48 26.02
C VAL A 252 -4.52 2.61 25.00
N THR A 253 -5.66 3.02 24.47
CA THR A 253 -5.79 4.18 23.58
C THR A 253 -6.96 5.04 24.02
N ASP A 254 -7.02 6.29 23.54
CA ASP A 254 -8.26 7.06 23.59
C ASP A 254 -9.22 6.66 22.46
N GLY A 255 -10.41 7.25 22.42
CA GLY A 255 -11.42 7.01 21.40
C GLY A 255 -11.01 7.44 19.98
N GLN A 256 -9.84 8.04 19.81
CA GLN A 256 -9.25 8.39 18.52
C GLN A 256 -8.10 7.46 18.14
N GLY A 257 -7.84 6.41 18.94
CA GLY A 257 -6.75 5.46 18.71
C GLY A 257 -5.38 5.94 19.12
N VAL A 258 -5.28 7.03 19.93
CA VAL A 258 -4.00 7.51 20.47
C VAL A 258 -3.59 6.71 21.66
N SER A 259 -2.36 6.25 21.65
CA SER A 259 -1.75 5.53 22.76
C SER A 259 -1.76 6.36 24.05
N GLN A 260 -2.22 5.75 25.13
CA GLN A 260 -2.31 6.36 26.45
C GLN A 260 -1.45 5.60 27.46
N ARG A 261 -0.90 6.34 28.44
CA ARG A 261 -0.19 5.72 29.58
C ARG A 261 -1.19 5.37 30.67
N ALA A 262 -1.08 4.14 31.20
CA ALA A 262 -1.94 3.67 32.27
C ALA A 262 -1.28 2.54 33.05
N THR A 263 -1.81 2.26 34.23
CA THR A 263 -1.46 1.11 35.07
C THR A 263 -2.65 0.18 35.21
N LEU A 264 -2.45 -1.10 34.89
CA LEU A 264 -3.44 -2.16 35.02
C LEU A 264 -3.18 -2.96 36.30
N ARG A 265 -4.23 -3.25 37.07
CA ARG A 265 -4.21 -4.08 38.27
C ARG A 265 -5.29 -5.16 38.17
N LEU A 266 -4.96 -6.37 38.56
CA LEU A 266 -5.89 -7.50 38.60
C LEU A 266 -6.13 -7.94 40.04
N PHE A 267 -7.37 -8.18 40.39
CA PHE A 267 -7.79 -8.63 41.71
C PHE A 267 -8.59 -9.92 41.62
N SER A 268 -8.21 -10.92 42.38
CA SER A 268 -8.96 -12.18 42.54
C SER A 268 -10.33 -11.93 43.18
N ALA A 269 -11.18 -12.96 43.15
CA ALA A 269 -12.53 -12.90 43.74
C ALA A 269 -12.54 -12.53 45.24
N ASP A 270 -11.46 -12.85 45.99
CA ASP A 270 -11.27 -12.51 47.41
C ASP A 270 -10.66 -11.11 47.61
N GLY A 271 -10.44 -10.35 46.54
CA GLY A 271 -9.93 -8.98 46.58
C GLY A 271 -8.42 -8.85 46.66
N ARG A 272 -7.66 -9.94 46.59
CA ARG A 272 -6.19 -9.92 46.58
C ARG A 272 -5.67 -9.48 45.21
N GLU A 273 -4.68 -8.60 45.17
CA GLU A 273 -3.99 -8.24 43.93
C GLU A 273 -3.18 -9.45 43.42
N VAL A 274 -3.47 -9.91 42.21
CA VAL A 274 -2.88 -11.07 41.54
C VAL A 274 -2.02 -10.70 40.35
N GLY A 275 -2.04 -9.45 39.90
CA GLY A 275 -1.21 -8.95 38.83
C GLY A 275 -1.21 -7.42 38.77
N ARG A 276 -0.09 -6.83 38.37
CA ARG A 276 0.06 -5.39 38.19
C ARG A 276 1.08 -5.11 37.09
N ALA A 277 0.73 -4.24 36.16
CA ALA A 277 1.63 -3.79 35.10
C ALA A 277 1.28 -2.37 34.64
N ALA A 278 2.29 -1.63 34.17
CA ALA A 278 2.12 -0.35 33.53
C ALA A 278 2.39 -0.47 32.02
N THR A 279 1.82 0.43 31.25
CA THR A 279 2.19 0.58 29.83
C THR A 279 3.66 0.98 29.73
N ARG A 280 4.38 0.38 28.79
CA ARG A 280 5.83 0.60 28.59
C ARG A 280 6.13 1.42 27.35
N TYR A 281 5.49 1.11 26.23
CA TYR A 281 5.72 1.77 24.95
C TYR A 281 4.42 1.87 24.17
N MET A 282 4.11 3.05 23.63
CA MET A 282 2.92 3.32 22.78
C MET A 282 1.62 2.71 23.35
N GLY A 283 1.34 2.98 24.61
CA GLY A 283 0.14 2.47 25.29
C GLY A 283 0.11 0.95 25.51
N MET A 284 1.15 0.23 25.17
CA MET A 284 1.25 -1.22 25.35
C MET A 284 1.93 -1.60 26.65
N GLY A 285 1.44 -2.65 27.28
CA GLY A 285 2.03 -3.25 28.48
C GLY A 285 1.86 -4.76 28.49
N HIS A 286 2.60 -5.45 29.36
CA HIS A 286 2.48 -6.89 29.56
C HIS A 286 2.18 -7.17 31.03
N ILE A 287 1.24 -8.07 31.27
CA ILE A 287 0.82 -8.46 32.62
C ILE A 287 0.87 -9.99 32.77
N ASP A 288 1.47 -10.41 33.86
CA ASP A 288 1.51 -11.79 34.31
C ASP A 288 0.64 -11.97 35.56
N ALA A 289 -0.10 -13.07 35.62
CA ALA A 289 -0.84 -13.45 36.80
C ALA A 289 -0.89 -14.99 36.95
N GLN A 290 -0.88 -15.45 38.20
CA GLN A 290 -0.99 -16.87 38.50
C GLN A 290 -2.36 -17.42 38.07
N ALA A 291 -2.39 -18.71 37.74
CA ALA A 291 -3.60 -19.42 37.33
C ALA A 291 -4.76 -19.18 38.30
N GLN A 292 -5.91 -18.78 37.74
CA GLN A 292 -7.16 -18.64 38.46
C GLN A 292 -8.10 -19.75 38.04
N PRO A 293 -8.82 -20.37 38.99
CA PRO A 293 -9.81 -21.41 38.64
C PRO A 293 -10.92 -20.91 37.70
N ASP A 294 -11.25 -19.64 37.80
CA ASP A 294 -12.32 -18.98 37.05
C ASP A 294 -11.92 -17.50 36.83
N TRP A 295 -11.46 -17.20 35.64
CA TRP A 295 -11.01 -15.84 35.25
C TRP A 295 -12.16 -14.84 35.17
N SER A 296 -13.42 -15.29 35.02
CA SER A 296 -14.58 -14.41 34.97
C SER A 296 -14.83 -13.67 36.31
N ARG A 297 -14.25 -14.16 37.42
CA ARG A 297 -14.33 -13.56 38.76
C ARG A 297 -13.19 -12.59 39.07
N VAL A 298 -12.22 -12.46 38.15
CA VAL A 298 -11.10 -11.55 38.33
C VAL A 298 -11.55 -10.15 37.90
N ARG A 299 -11.35 -9.18 38.79
CA ARG A 299 -11.63 -7.77 38.53
C ARG A 299 -10.37 -7.09 38.03
N ALA A 300 -10.48 -6.36 36.93
CA ALA A 300 -9.38 -5.54 36.40
C ALA A 300 -9.69 -4.05 36.63
N GLU A 301 -8.69 -3.30 37.06
CA GLU A 301 -8.73 -1.85 37.26
C GLU A 301 -7.63 -1.19 36.43
N LEU A 302 -8.00 -0.17 35.67
CA LEU A 302 -7.09 0.65 34.90
C LEU A 302 -7.00 2.04 35.53
N THR A 303 -5.80 2.53 35.79
CA THR A 303 -5.54 3.87 36.32
C THR A 303 -4.75 4.67 35.29
N ASP A 304 -5.27 5.83 34.87
CA ASP A 304 -4.60 6.75 33.94
C ASP A 304 -3.47 7.55 34.63
N GLU A 305 -2.78 8.42 33.88
CA GLU A 305 -1.73 9.30 34.42
C GLU A 305 -2.29 10.38 35.36
N GLN A 306 -3.56 10.71 35.27
CA GLN A 306 -4.24 11.68 36.12
C GLN A 306 -4.70 11.05 37.46
N GLY A 307 -4.58 9.73 37.60
CA GLY A 307 -4.99 8.98 38.80
C GLY A 307 -6.46 8.55 38.79
N HIS A 308 -7.19 8.74 37.68
CA HIS A 308 -8.54 8.21 37.56
C HIS A 308 -8.50 6.71 37.37
N THR A 309 -9.26 5.99 38.20
CA THR A 309 -9.33 4.54 38.15
C THR A 309 -10.69 4.08 37.64
N VAL A 310 -10.71 3.23 36.65
CA VAL A 310 -11.91 2.64 36.07
C VAL A 310 -11.83 1.12 36.08
N SER A 311 -12.97 0.46 36.26
CA SER A 311 -13.06 -1.00 36.14
C SER A 311 -13.16 -1.39 34.66
N VAL A 312 -12.37 -2.40 34.26
CA VAL A 312 -12.36 -2.92 32.90
C VAL A 312 -12.65 -4.42 32.90
N SER A 313 -13.31 -4.92 31.87
CA SER A 313 -13.62 -6.35 31.74
C SER A 313 -12.46 -7.07 31.06
N LEU A 314 -12.08 -8.24 31.59
CA LEU A 314 -11.18 -9.16 30.90
C LEU A 314 -11.94 -9.84 29.74
N PRO A 315 -11.21 -10.42 28.75
CA PRO A 315 -11.81 -11.26 27.73
C PRO A 315 -12.56 -12.45 28.34
N GLU A 316 -13.51 -13.01 27.57
CA GLU A 316 -14.21 -14.23 27.96
C GLU A 316 -13.21 -15.37 28.13
N ALA A 317 -13.30 -16.08 29.26
CA ALA A 317 -12.42 -17.19 29.57
C ALA A 317 -13.00 -18.51 29.03
N HIS A 318 -12.11 -19.32 28.46
CA HIS A 318 -12.45 -20.64 27.93
C HIS A 318 -12.09 -21.74 28.95
N ARG A 319 -13.00 -22.73 29.12
CA ARG A 319 -12.75 -23.86 29.99
C ARG A 319 -11.81 -24.89 29.38
N GLU A 320 -11.66 -24.87 28.07
CA GLU A 320 -10.80 -25.76 27.30
C GLU A 320 -9.96 -24.95 26.30
N GLY A 321 -8.64 -25.17 26.33
CA GLY A 321 -7.74 -24.40 25.46
C GLY A 321 -6.27 -24.74 25.67
N THR A 322 -5.44 -24.11 24.89
CA THR A 322 -3.98 -24.12 25.01
C THR A 322 -3.46 -22.68 25.14
N VAL A 323 -2.37 -22.52 25.86
CA VAL A 323 -1.62 -21.26 25.98
C VAL A 323 -0.23 -21.49 25.40
N ILE A 324 0.29 -20.55 24.64
CA ILE A 324 1.64 -20.57 24.08
C ILE A 324 2.38 -19.35 24.61
N CYS A 325 3.48 -19.55 25.30
CA CYS A 325 4.40 -18.48 25.68
C CYS A 325 5.68 -18.61 24.86
N PHE A 326 6.09 -17.54 24.22
CA PHE A 326 7.35 -17.48 23.49
C PHE A 326 8.45 -16.94 24.40
N ASN A 327 9.47 -17.76 24.62
CA ASN A 327 10.66 -17.33 25.32
C ASN A 327 11.65 -16.76 24.30
N ALA A 328 12.07 -15.50 24.49
CA ALA A 328 13.00 -14.82 23.58
C ALA A 328 14.22 -15.70 23.29
N PRO A 329 14.79 -15.63 22.07
CA PRO A 329 15.92 -16.46 21.67
C PRO A 329 17.06 -16.37 22.68
N SER A 330 17.59 -17.50 23.07
CA SER A 330 18.79 -17.61 23.91
C SER A 330 20.05 -17.62 23.02
N ALA A 331 21.20 -17.57 23.65
CA ALA A 331 22.49 -17.53 22.96
C ALA A 331 22.77 -18.75 22.02
N ASP A 332 21.96 -19.80 22.08
CA ASP A 332 22.06 -21.02 21.26
C ASP A 332 21.23 -20.98 19.99
N ASP A 333 20.68 -19.81 19.62
CA ASP A 333 19.88 -19.59 18.40
C ASP A 333 18.71 -20.58 18.25
N SER A 334 18.06 -20.93 19.37
CA SER A 334 16.89 -21.80 19.39
C SER A 334 15.61 -21.04 19.71
N LEU A 335 14.52 -21.43 19.03
CA LEU A 335 13.17 -20.97 19.30
C LEU A 335 12.57 -21.85 20.41
N ARG A 336 12.08 -21.24 21.47
CA ARG A 336 11.52 -21.95 22.63
C ARG A 336 10.09 -21.48 22.89
N PHE A 337 9.17 -22.42 22.84
CA PHE A 337 7.75 -22.18 23.12
C PHE A 337 7.33 -23.08 24.28
N GLU A 338 6.87 -22.48 25.35
CA GLU A 338 6.20 -23.18 26.41
C GLU A 338 4.72 -23.31 26.09
N ILE A 339 4.22 -24.54 25.99
CA ILE A 339 2.85 -24.84 25.62
C ILE A 339 2.17 -25.48 26.82
N SER A 340 1.08 -24.87 27.28
CA SER A 340 0.21 -25.42 28.33
C SER A 340 -1.12 -25.84 27.75
N ALA A 341 -1.71 -26.93 28.25
CA ALA A 341 -2.99 -27.44 27.75
C ALA A 341 -3.88 -27.95 28.87
N THR A 342 -5.18 -27.73 28.72
CA THR A 342 -6.20 -28.32 29.59
C THR A 342 -6.25 -29.85 29.47
N PRO A 343 -6.75 -30.60 30.48
CA PRO A 343 -6.72 -32.07 30.51
C PRO A 343 -7.28 -32.76 29.28
N SER A 344 -8.36 -32.21 28.68
CA SER A 344 -9.02 -32.76 27.51
C SER A 344 -8.13 -32.79 26.25
N LEU A 345 -7.26 -31.79 26.10
CA LEU A 345 -6.37 -31.64 24.93
C LEU A 345 -5.05 -32.40 25.08
N ARG A 346 -4.64 -32.79 26.30
CA ARG A 346 -3.34 -33.44 26.55
C ARG A 346 -3.11 -34.75 25.81
N ARG A 347 -4.20 -35.51 25.56
CA ARG A 347 -4.16 -36.81 24.86
C ARG A 347 -4.40 -36.71 23.35
N GLN A 348 -4.86 -35.57 22.89
CA GLN A 348 -5.16 -35.39 21.46
C GLN A 348 -3.87 -35.24 20.66
N LEU A 349 -3.92 -35.69 19.40
CA LEU A 349 -2.89 -35.38 18.42
C LEU A 349 -3.21 -34.02 17.82
N LEU A 350 -2.30 -33.07 17.95
CA LEU A 350 -2.43 -31.69 17.46
C LEU A 350 -1.52 -31.50 16.27
N GLY A 351 -1.87 -30.57 15.38
CA GLY A 351 -0.95 -30.03 14.40
C GLY A 351 -0.23 -28.79 14.94
N VAL A 352 1.03 -28.64 14.59
CA VAL A 352 1.82 -27.46 14.82
C VAL A 352 2.43 -26.97 13.52
N SER A 353 2.35 -25.68 13.26
CA SER A 353 2.98 -25.04 12.11
C SER A 353 3.70 -23.76 12.49
N ILE A 354 4.81 -23.46 11.80
CA ILE A 354 5.39 -22.12 11.75
C ILE A 354 5.24 -21.63 10.32
N THR A 355 4.63 -20.48 10.18
CA THR A 355 4.45 -19.81 8.88
C THR A 355 5.06 -18.41 8.91
N CYS A 356 5.64 -17.98 7.81
CA CYS A 356 6.14 -16.64 7.59
C CYS A 356 5.61 -16.13 6.26
N ARG A 357 4.91 -14.99 6.26
CA ARG A 357 4.33 -14.37 5.06
C ARG A 357 3.58 -15.35 4.14
N GLY A 358 2.86 -16.31 4.75
CA GLY A 358 2.07 -17.31 4.03
C GLY A 358 2.83 -18.55 3.55
N GLU A 359 4.14 -18.64 3.81
CA GLU A 359 4.94 -19.83 3.54
C GLU A 359 5.11 -20.66 4.81
N ALA A 360 4.91 -21.97 4.68
CA ALA A 360 5.11 -22.90 5.79
C ALA A 360 6.58 -23.30 5.90
N HIS A 361 7.21 -22.97 7.00
CA HIS A 361 8.61 -23.29 7.31
C HIS A 361 8.73 -24.55 8.17
N TYR A 362 7.75 -24.81 9.04
CA TYR A 362 7.70 -25.96 9.90
C TYR A 362 6.30 -26.55 10.00
N LEU A 363 6.17 -27.85 9.86
CA LEU A 363 4.92 -28.60 9.98
C LEU A 363 5.21 -29.91 10.71
N ASP A 364 4.54 -30.16 11.84
CA ASP A 364 4.70 -31.39 12.59
C ASP A 364 3.44 -31.67 13.44
N THR A 365 3.43 -32.83 14.04
CA THR A 365 2.39 -33.25 14.97
C THR A 365 2.90 -33.15 16.40
N LEU A 366 2.02 -32.76 17.32
CA LEU A 366 2.32 -32.59 18.72
C LEU A 366 1.37 -33.40 19.60
N ARG A 367 1.90 -34.16 20.54
CA ARG A 367 1.17 -34.69 21.69
C ARG A 367 1.72 -34.04 22.95
N MET A 368 0.86 -33.49 23.76
CA MET A 368 1.29 -32.82 25.00
C MET A 368 1.84 -33.84 26.02
N GLY A 369 1.07 -34.88 26.31
CA GLY A 369 1.42 -35.92 27.30
C GLY A 369 1.43 -35.42 28.75
N ALA A 370 1.67 -34.12 28.98
CA ALA A 370 1.71 -33.43 30.26
C ALA A 370 0.89 -32.15 30.24
N ALA A 371 0.79 -31.45 31.38
CA ALA A 371 0.10 -30.16 31.46
C ALA A 371 0.86 -29.05 30.71
N GLN A 372 2.16 -29.12 30.71
CA GLN A 372 3.09 -28.21 30.06
C GLN A 372 4.10 -28.98 29.24
N LYS A 373 4.55 -28.42 28.14
CA LYS A 373 5.57 -28.97 27.27
C LYS A 373 6.37 -27.86 26.62
N MET A 374 7.68 -27.99 26.67
CA MET A 374 8.61 -27.12 25.96
C MET A 374 8.82 -27.65 24.54
N LEU A 375 8.50 -26.83 23.55
CA LEU A 375 8.85 -27.05 22.15
C LEU A 375 10.09 -26.23 21.84
N THR A 376 11.20 -26.90 21.54
CA THR A 376 12.47 -26.25 21.18
C THR A 376 12.80 -26.61 19.75
N LEU A 377 12.99 -25.59 18.91
CA LEU A 377 13.28 -25.71 17.48
C LEU A 377 14.50 -24.87 17.11
N PRO A 378 15.33 -25.33 16.16
CA PRO A 378 16.34 -24.46 15.53
C PRO A 378 15.70 -23.22 14.91
N ALA A 379 16.38 -22.09 14.94
CA ALA A 379 15.88 -20.84 14.36
C ALA A 379 15.64 -20.93 12.84
N ASP A 380 16.33 -21.82 12.15
CA ASP A 380 16.18 -22.09 10.70
C ASP A 380 14.79 -22.61 10.31
N TYR A 381 13.98 -23.06 11.27
CA TYR A 381 12.58 -23.40 11.05
C TYR A 381 11.65 -22.19 11.07
N ALA A 382 12.18 -20.97 11.11
CA ALA A 382 11.44 -19.74 10.97
C ALA A 382 11.97 -18.91 9.79
N GLY A 383 11.08 -18.19 9.12
CA GLY A 383 11.45 -17.20 8.11
C GLY A 383 11.97 -15.91 8.74
N GLN A 384 12.60 -15.06 7.95
CA GLN A 384 13.07 -13.74 8.42
C GLN A 384 11.89 -12.79 8.65
N GLY A 385 11.90 -12.02 9.73
CA GLY A 385 10.82 -11.09 10.08
C GLY A 385 9.75 -11.72 10.97
N VAL A 386 8.48 -11.34 10.76
CA VAL A 386 7.36 -11.84 11.56
C VAL A 386 6.99 -13.26 11.16
N ASN A 387 6.99 -14.15 12.12
CA ASN A 387 6.57 -15.54 12.03
C ASN A 387 5.34 -15.78 12.91
N GLU A 388 4.59 -16.83 12.60
CA GLU A 388 3.44 -17.28 13.36
C GLU A 388 3.56 -18.77 13.69
N LEU A 389 3.58 -19.09 14.98
CA LEU A 389 3.37 -20.45 15.45
C LEU A 389 1.87 -20.66 15.67
N THR A 390 1.31 -21.69 15.03
CA THR A 390 -0.11 -22.07 15.17
C THR A 390 -0.22 -23.51 15.69
N LEU A 391 -1.00 -23.70 16.75
CA LEU A 391 -1.49 -25.01 17.20
C LEU A 391 -2.92 -25.20 16.75
N PHE A 392 -3.23 -26.38 16.22
CA PHE A 392 -4.56 -26.67 15.69
C PHE A 392 -4.96 -28.14 15.84
N THR A 393 -6.23 -28.39 15.84
CA THR A 393 -6.84 -29.72 15.91
C THR A 393 -6.80 -30.42 14.55
N PRO A 394 -7.01 -31.76 14.47
CA PRO A 394 -7.01 -32.49 13.22
C PRO A 394 -8.02 -32.00 12.17
N ASP A 395 -9.11 -31.37 12.60
CA ASP A 395 -10.10 -30.74 11.73
C ASP A 395 -9.73 -29.30 11.31
N GLY A 396 -8.53 -28.85 11.65
CA GLY A 396 -7.98 -27.56 11.26
C GLY A 396 -8.42 -26.36 12.11
N ARG A 397 -9.15 -26.59 13.21
CA ARG A 397 -9.54 -25.53 14.16
C ARG A 397 -8.32 -25.09 14.98
N ILE A 398 -8.06 -23.80 14.99
CA ILE A 398 -7.00 -23.20 15.77
C ILE A 398 -7.30 -23.33 17.25
N LEU A 399 -6.27 -23.70 18.01
CA LEU A 399 -6.28 -23.73 19.48
C LEU A 399 -5.51 -22.58 20.10
N ALA A 400 -4.37 -22.24 19.52
CA ALA A 400 -3.56 -21.10 19.97
C ALA A 400 -2.60 -20.63 18.87
N GLU A 401 -2.22 -19.36 18.93
CA GLU A 401 -1.34 -18.69 17.98
C GLU A 401 -0.39 -17.75 18.70
N ARG A 402 0.81 -17.60 18.15
CA ARG A 402 1.81 -16.67 18.67
C ARG A 402 2.66 -16.10 17.52
N LEU A 403 2.60 -14.79 17.31
CA LEU A 403 3.55 -14.10 16.45
C LEU A 403 4.88 -13.92 17.17
N PHE A 404 5.98 -14.10 16.46
CA PHE A 404 7.31 -13.86 16.98
C PHE A 404 8.23 -13.34 15.87
N TRP A 405 9.28 -12.67 16.26
CA TRP A 405 10.28 -12.11 15.36
C TRP A 405 11.51 -13.00 15.24
N ARG A 406 11.96 -13.22 13.99
CA ARG A 406 13.29 -13.73 13.71
C ARG A 406 14.09 -12.67 12.97
N GLU A 407 15.26 -12.33 13.50
CA GLU A 407 16.14 -11.36 12.85
C GLU A 407 16.55 -11.86 11.45
N PRO A 408 16.64 -10.96 10.47
CA PRO A 408 17.22 -11.27 9.18
C PRO A 408 18.67 -11.72 9.35
N ASP A 409 19.07 -12.76 8.63
CA ASP A 409 20.44 -13.30 8.70
C ASP A 409 21.47 -12.24 8.27
N SER A 410 21.14 -11.41 7.30
CA SER A 410 21.91 -10.21 6.97
C SER A 410 21.06 -9.23 6.15
N LEU A 411 21.17 -7.94 6.48
CA LEU A 411 20.84 -6.86 5.55
C LEU A 411 22.06 -6.64 4.66
N ALA A 412 21.84 -6.43 3.36
CA ALA A 412 22.94 -6.05 2.49
C ALA A 412 23.40 -4.63 2.87
N ARG A 413 24.63 -4.53 3.33
CA ARG A 413 25.17 -3.25 3.82
C ARG A 413 25.58 -2.37 2.64
N VAL A 414 25.26 -1.08 2.74
CA VAL A 414 25.76 -0.03 1.86
C VAL A 414 26.53 0.99 2.69
N ASP A 415 27.76 1.23 2.30
CA ASP A 415 28.60 2.27 2.89
C ASP A 415 28.59 3.51 1.98
N VAL A 416 28.26 4.67 2.53
CA VAL A 416 28.29 5.95 1.81
C VAL A 416 29.33 6.85 2.48
N ARG A 417 30.32 7.30 1.70
CA ARG A 417 31.37 8.21 2.17
C ARG A 417 31.31 9.50 1.39
N GLN A 418 31.19 10.61 2.10
CA GLN A 418 31.20 11.94 1.52
C GLN A 418 32.62 12.54 1.58
N ASN A 419 32.98 13.35 0.58
CA ASN A 419 34.29 13.96 0.51
C ASN A 419 34.50 15.10 1.52
N ARG A 420 33.44 15.66 2.10
CA ARG A 420 33.49 16.73 3.12
C ARG A 420 32.38 16.53 4.13
N ALA A 421 32.54 17.02 5.35
CA ALA A 421 31.53 17.02 6.39
C ALA A 421 30.44 18.07 6.18
N HIS A 422 30.83 19.22 5.54
CA HIS A 422 29.96 20.36 5.24
C HIS A 422 30.25 20.87 3.84
N TYR A 423 29.24 21.43 3.21
CA TYR A 423 29.34 21.99 1.87
C TYR A 423 28.89 23.44 1.87
N GLY A 424 29.61 24.30 1.15
CA GLY A 424 29.22 25.68 0.89
C GLY A 424 28.15 25.77 -0.20
N ALA A 425 27.72 26.99 -0.49
CA ALA A 425 26.74 27.23 -1.55
C ALA A 425 27.27 26.77 -2.92
N CYS A 426 26.39 26.13 -3.69
CA CYS A 426 26.61 25.66 -5.05
C CYS A 426 27.93 24.86 -5.22
N SER A 427 28.36 24.19 -4.16
CA SER A 427 29.62 23.45 -4.12
C SER A 427 29.49 22.03 -4.66
N PRO A 428 30.53 21.50 -5.32
CA PRO A 428 30.52 20.12 -5.78
C PRO A 428 30.52 19.14 -4.59
N VAL A 429 29.61 18.20 -4.63
CA VAL A 429 29.48 17.08 -3.70
C VAL A 429 29.92 15.80 -4.40
N VAL A 430 30.80 15.05 -3.78
CA VAL A 430 31.23 13.75 -4.25
C VAL A 430 30.91 12.71 -3.19
N LEU A 431 30.06 11.73 -3.53
CA LEU A 431 29.75 10.60 -2.70
C LEU A 431 30.36 9.34 -3.31
N LYS A 432 31.06 8.59 -2.51
CA LYS A 432 31.47 7.22 -2.84
C LYS A 432 30.51 6.25 -2.15
N VAL A 433 29.86 5.43 -2.95
CA VAL A 433 28.94 4.39 -2.50
C VAL A 433 29.62 3.07 -2.74
N SER A 434 29.60 2.18 -1.76
CA SER A 434 30.14 0.83 -1.91
C SER A 434 29.27 -0.18 -1.17
N VAL A 435 29.17 -1.39 -1.74
CA VAL A 435 28.49 -2.54 -1.14
C VAL A 435 29.56 -3.55 -0.74
N PRO A 436 29.86 -3.69 0.57
CA PRO A 436 30.83 -4.68 1.03
C PRO A 436 30.37 -6.10 0.67
N ARG A 437 31.32 -6.93 0.24
CA ARG A 437 31.03 -8.32 -0.22
C ARG A 437 30.01 -8.37 -1.35
N TYR A 438 30.10 -7.46 -2.30
CA TYR A 438 29.21 -7.36 -3.48
C TYR A 438 29.10 -8.67 -4.25
N GLU A 439 30.18 -9.46 -4.30
CA GLU A 439 30.25 -10.76 -4.98
C GLU A 439 29.27 -11.79 -4.35
N ASP A 440 29.05 -11.72 -3.04
CA ASP A 440 28.16 -12.63 -2.31
C ASP A 440 26.69 -12.45 -2.73
N TYR A 441 26.32 -11.28 -3.27
CA TYR A 441 24.96 -10.95 -3.71
C TYR A 441 24.69 -11.20 -5.20
N GLY A 442 25.59 -11.91 -5.90
CA GLY A 442 25.38 -12.34 -7.27
C GLY A 442 25.33 -11.21 -8.32
N SER A 443 26.04 -10.13 -8.11
CA SER A 443 26.18 -8.98 -9.03
C SER A 443 24.88 -8.27 -9.43
N ASN A 444 23.80 -8.48 -8.71
CA ASN A 444 22.52 -7.82 -8.99
C ASN A 444 21.97 -7.13 -7.75
N VAL A 445 22.73 -6.16 -7.27
CA VAL A 445 22.37 -5.26 -6.18
C VAL A 445 21.77 -4.01 -6.80
N ARG A 446 20.57 -3.64 -6.39
CA ARG A 446 19.85 -2.50 -6.95
C ARG A 446 19.20 -1.68 -5.84
N PHE A 447 19.45 -0.39 -5.84
CA PHE A 447 18.88 0.53 -4.86
C PHE A 447 18.68 1.93 -5.43
N SER A 448 17.74 2.64 -4.87
CA SER A 448 17.54 4.06 -5.08
C SER A 448 18.21 4.87 -3.97
N MET A 449 18.61 6.10 -4.29
CA MET A 449 19.29 6.99 -3.38
C MET A 449 18.72 8.39 -3.46
N ALA A 450 18.36 8.93 -2.31
CA ALA A 450 17.99 10.32 -2.11
C ALA A 450 19.07 11.02 -1.28
N VAL A 451 19.45 12.22 -1.68
CA VAL A 451 20.32 13.10 -0.89
C VAL A 451 19.63 14.43 -0.70
N ARG A 452 19.43 14.79 0.55
CA ARG A 452 18.75 16.01 0.96
C ARG A 452 19.69 16.92 1.73
N GLU A 453 19.34 18.18 1.81
CA GLU A 453 19.94 19.09 2.81
C GLU A 453 19.35 18.72 4.17
N ALA A 454 20.20 18.29 5.11
CA ALA A 454 19.79 17.74 6.40
C ALA A 454 19.02 18.73 7.28
N GLY A 455 19.22 20.04 7.05
CA GLY A 455 18.51 21.08 7.77
C GLY A 455 17.11 21.38 7.25
N SER A 456 16.77 20.85 6.07
CA SER A 456 15.46 21.03 5.45
C SER A 456 14.44 19.94 5.76
N ASP A 457 14.79 18.94 6.56
CA ASP A 457 13.87 17.90 6.98
C ASP A 457 12.79 18.51 7.90
N ILE A 458 11.56 18.54 7.40
CA ILE A 458 10.41 19.15 8.08
C ILE A 458 9.75 18.15 9.04
N VAL A 459 9.71 16.90 8.65
CA VAL A 459 9.09 15.82 9.40
C VAL A 459 10.08 14.70 9.67
N ARG A 460 9.73 13.85 10.64
CA ARG A 460 10.54 12.70 10.98
C ARG A 460 10.74 11.76 9.80
N ARG A 461 11.77 10.93 9.92
CA ARG A 461 12.03 9.82 9.01
C ARG A 461 10.76 8.99 8.81
N ALA A 462 10.46 8.67 7.56
CA ALA A 462 9.45 7.70 7.22
C ALA A 462 9.97 6.27 7.36
N PRO A 463 9.09 5.28 7.59
CA PRO A 463 9.49 3.87 7.62
C PRO A 463 10.22 3.45 6.34
N GLY A 464 11.31 2.72 6.49
CA GLY A 464 12.09 2.19 5.38
C GLY A 464 11.56 0.87 4.84
N ILE A 465 12.30 0.27 3.92
CA ILE A 465 11.94 -0.99 3.27
C ILE A 465 11.88 -2.16 4.28
N ARG A 466 12.76 -2.15 5.27
CA ARG A 466 12.80 -3.17 6.33
C ARG A 466 11.54 -3.14 7.17
N GLU A 467 11.21 -1.98 7.72
CA GLU A 467 10.02 -1.79 8.55
C GLU A 467 8.74 -2.12 7.78
N GLN A 468 8.70 -1.76 6.52
CA GLN A 468 7.53 -2.02 5.68
C GLN A 468 7.38 -3.49 5.33
N LEU A 469 8.39 -4.12 4.75
CA LEU A 469 8.26 -5.46 4.19
C LEU A 469 8.36 -6.58 5.24
N LEU A 470 9.11 -6.38 6.33
CA LEU A 470 9.29 -7.40 7.36
C LEU A 470 8.34 -7.25 8.55
N LEU A 471 7.82 -6.05 8.83
CA LEU A 471 6.96 -5.81 9.99
C LEU A 471 5.56 -5.34 9.56
N SER A 472 5.42 -4.10 9.06
CA SER A 472 4.11 -3.46 8.89
C SER A 472 3.20 -4.17 7.88
N SER A 473 3.75 -4.82 6.84
CA SER A 473 2.98 -5.62 5.88
C SER A 473 2.53 -6.98 6.43
N SER A 474 3.14 -7.44 7.53
CA SER A 474 2.89 -8.77 8.11
C SER A 474 1.89 -8.73 9.26
N VAL A 475 1.67 -7.57 9.88
CA VAL A 475 0.73 -7.38 10.98
C VAL A 475 -0.48 -6.55 10.54
N ARG A 476 -1.62 -6.71 11.21
CA ARG A 476 -2.80 -5.87 10.98
C ARG A 476 -2.81 -4.67 11.92
N GLY A 477 -3.43 -3.60 11.43
CA GLY A 477 -3.58 -2.36 12.18
C GLY A 477 -2.40 -1.41 12.00
N TYR A 478 -2.53 -0.24 12.61
CA TYR A 478 -1.51 0.80 12.56
C TYR A 478 -0.34 0.46 13.48
N VAL A 479 0.86 0.45 12.93
CA VAL A 479 2.10 0.35 13.70
C VAL A 479 2.63 1.75 13.92
N GLU A 480 2.54 2.22 15.14
CA GLU A 480 3.03 3.55 15.54
C GLU A 480 4.55 3.52 15.62
N ARG A 481 5.22 4.41 14.86
CA ARG A 481 6.67 4.53 14.82
C ARG A 481 7.41 3.22 14.59
N PRO A 482 7.18 2.54 13.45
CA PRO A 482 7.78 1.23 13.19
C PRO A 482 9.32 1.26 13.15
N GLU A 483 9.93 2.41 12.87
CA GLU A 483 11.37 2.63 12.90
C GLU A 483 11.97 2.40 14.30
N TYR A 484 11.24 2.72 15.35
CA TYR A 484 11.71 2.57 16.74
C TYR A 484 12.17 1.15 17.04
N TYR A 485 11.45 0.14 16.59
CA TYR A 485 11.75 -1.26 16.91
C TYR A 485 13.10 -1.74 16.36
N PHE A 486 13.71 -0.96 15.47
CA PHE A 486 14.97 -1.27 14.78
C PHE A 486 16.07 -0.23 14.95
N GLU A 487 15.84 0.83 15.74
CA GLU A 487 16.84 1.86 16.03
C GLU A 487 18.03 1.27 16.81
N SER A 488 17.79 0.27 17.65
CA SER A 488 18.81 -0.41 18.43
C SER A 488 18.50 -1.90 18.62
N ALA A 489 19.54 -2.71 18.69
CA ALA A 489 19.44 -4.14 18.99
C ALA A 489 19.46 -4.45 20.49
N ASP A 490 19.19 -3.47 21.36
CA ASP A 490 19.15 -3.68 22.80
C ASP A 490 17.90 -4.44 23.27
N SER A 491 17.88 -4.82 24.54
CA SER A 491 16.78 -5.59 25.11
C SER A 491 15.45 -4.82 25.18
N ALA A 492 15.50 -3.50 25.28
CA ALA A 492 14.29 -2.67 25.37
C ALA A 492 13.54 -2.63 24.03
N HIS A 493 14.27 -2.42 22.92
CA HIS A 493 13.67 -2.42 21.57
C HIS A 493 13.15 -3.81 21.20
N ARG A 494 13.90 -4.88 21.53
CA ARG A 494 13.44 -6.26 21.30
C ARG A 494 12.19 -6.60 22.12
N ALA A 495 12.13 -6.20 23.38
CA ALA A 495 10.96 -6.40 24.23
C ALA A 495 9.75 -5.58 23.73
N ALA A 496 9.98 -4.37 23.24
CA ALA A 496 8.91 -3.56 22.62
C ALA A 496 8.38 -4.19 21.32
N LEU A 497 9.25 -4.75 20.48
CA LEU A 497 8.86 -5.47 19.27
C LEU A 497 8.04 -6.73 19.61
N ASP A 498 8.49 -7.52 20.59
CA ASP A 498 7.74 -8.70 21.04
C ASP A 498 6.37 -8.32 21.60
N LEU A 499 6.30 -7.25 22.38
CA LEU A 499 5.05 -6.70 22.90
C LEU A 499 4.11 -6.22 21.78
N LEU A 500 4.64 -5.57 20.72
CA LEU A 500 3.87 -5.22 19.53
C LEU A 500 3.26 -6.48 18.89
N LEU A 501 4.05 -7.53 18.72
CA LEU A 501 3.61 -8.77 18.08
C LEU A 501 2.57 -9.54 18.91
N GLN A 502 2.56 -9.38 20.23
CA GLN A 502 1.47 -9.86 21.07
C GLN A 502 0.19 -9.05 20.85
N VAL A 503 0.28 -7.71 20.85
CA VAL A 503 -0.87 -6.80 20.67
C VAL A 503 -1.45 -6.91 19.28
N GLN A 504 -0.62 -6.97 18.26
CA GLN A 504 -1.03 -7.10 16.86
C GLN A 504 -0.96 -8.55 16.36
N GLY A 505 -1.17 -9.51 17.24
CA GLY A 505 -1.19 -10.94 16.95
C GLY A 505 -2.24 -11.41 15.94
N TRP A 506 -2.82 -10.48 15.22
CA TRP A 506 -3.84 -10.71 14.20
C TRP A 506 -3.18 -11.03 12.85
N ARG A 507 -3.63 -12.10 12.22
CA ARG A 507 -3.07 -12.58 10.95
C ARG A 507 -3.28 -11.64 9.79
N SER A 508 -2.25 -11.53 8.95
CA SER A 508 -2.38 -11.01 7.60
C SER A 508 -2.87 -12.05 6.58
N HIS A 509 -3.04 -13.31 6.99
CA HIS A 509 -3.41 -14.43 6.13
C HIS A 509 -4.66 -15.16 6.64
N ASN A 510 -5.51 -15.63 5.72
CA ASN A 510 -6.70 -16.39 6.09
C ASN A 510 -6.33 -17.86 6.29
N TRP A 511 -6.36 -18.32 7.55
CA TRP A 511 -6.06 -19.69 7.92
C TRP A 511 -6.99 -20.72 7.25
N GLN A 512 -8.27 -20.41 7.13
CA GLN A 512 -9.24 -21.33 6.53
C GLN A 512 -8.87 -21.67 5.09
N GLN A 513 -8.38 -20.67 4.36
CA GLN A 513 -7.91 -20.86 3.00
C GLN A 513 -6.55 -21.58 2.96
N MET A 514 -5.62 -21.22 3.85
CA MET A 514 -4.29 -21.84 3.91
C MET A 514 -4.38 -23.33 4.29
N ALA A 515 -5.20 -23.67 5.26
CA ALA A 515 -5.42 -25.05 5.69
C ALA A 515 -6.32 -25.87 4.74
N GLY A 516 -6.87 -25.27 3.67
CA GLY A 516 -7.71 -25.93 2.69
C GLY A 516 -9.15 -26.16 3.15
N LEU A 517 -9.60 -25.48 4.21
CA LEU A 517 -10.95 -25.58 4.74
C LEU A 517 -11.93 -24.72 3.93
N GLU A 518 -11.45 -23.65 3.32
CA GLU A 518 -12.18 -22.79 2.39
C GLU A 518 -11.39 -22.59 1.10
N PRO A 519 -12.06 -22.55 -0.07
CA PRO A 519 -11.38 -22.30 -1.33
C PRO A 519 -10.96 -20.84 -1.46
N MET A 520 -9.72 -20.59 -1.90
CA MET A 520 -9.29 -19.27 -2.34
C MET A 520 -9.98 -18.91 -3.66
N ARG A 521 -10.56 -17.70 -3.74
CA ARG A 521 -11.16 -17.16 -4.97
C ARG A 521 -10.28 -16.06 -5.55
N VAL A 522 -9.61 -16.35 -6.64
CA VAL A 522 -8.82 -15.36 -7.38
C VAL A 522 -9.76 -14.54 -8.28
N ARG A 523 -9.87 -13.24 -7.99
CA ARG A 523 -10.70 -12.28 -8.75
C ARG A 523 -9.87 -11.37 -9.64
N HIS A 524 -8.65 -11.08 -9.22
CA HIS A 524 -7.73 -10.17 -9.88
C HIS A 524 -6.56 -10.96 -10.46
N PRO A 525 -6.48 -11.12 -11.80
CA PRO A 525 -5.42 -11.87 -12.43
C PRO A 525 -4.07 -11.15 -12.37
N VAL A 526 -3.00 -11.90 -12.56
CA VAL A 526 -1.66 -11.36 -12.77
C VAL A 526 -1.62 -10.61 -14.10
N GLU A 527 -1.02 -9.42 -14.10
CA GLU A 527 -0.82 -8.62 -15.30
C GLU A 527 0.61 -8.81 -15.82
N GLU A 528 0.78 -9.77 -16.75
CA GLU A 528 2.05 -10.00 -17.44
C GLU A 528 2.39 -8.90 -18.48
N GLY A 529 1.49 -7.93 -18.64
CA GLY A 529 1.59 -6.79 -19.51
C GLY A 529 0.35 -5.92 -19.40
N MET A 530 0.09 -5.07 -20.37
CA MET A 530 -1.07 -4.19 -20.39
C MET A 530 -2.35 -5.00 -20.67
N LEU A 531 -2.98 -5.48 -19.62
CA LEU A 531 -4.23 -6.21 -19.70
C LEU A 531 -5.40 -5.24 -19.84
N ILE A 532 -6.24 -5.48 -20.86
CA ILE A 532 -7.55 -4.84 -21.04
C ILE A 532 -8.58 -5.95 -20.94
N ASP A 533 -9.37 -5.92 -19.89
CA ASP A 533 -10.41 -6.91 -19.63
C ASP A 533 -11.73 -6.25 -19.28
N GLY A 534 -12.80 -7.02 -19.39
CA GLY A 534 -14.14 -6.50 -19.15
C GLY A 534 -15.23 -7.52 -19.39
N THR A 535 -16.47 -7.05 -19.36
CA THR A 535 -17.67 -7.87 -19.60
C THR A 535 -18.57 -7.18 -20.62
N ILE A 536 -19.15 -7.95 -21.53
CA ILE A 536 -20.16 -7.43 -22.46
C ILE A 536 -21.56 -7.81 -21.94
N TYR A 537 -22.40 -6.79 -21.75
CA TYR A 537 -23.79 -6.94 -21.32
C TYR A 537 -24.75 -6.67 -22.48
N ASP A 538 -25.92 -7.32 -22.45
CA ASP A 538 -27.03 -7.04 -23.36
C ASP A 538 -27.55 -5.61 -23.09
N GLY A 539 -27.67 -4.81 -24.14
CA GLY A 539 -28.12 -3.43 -24.03
C GLY A 539 -29.56 -3.24 -23.56
N SER A 540 -30.39 -4.29 -23.67
CA SER A 540 -31.78 -4.27 -23.19
C SER A 540 -31.92 -4.80 -21.75
N SER A 541 -30.91 -5.55 -21.26
CA SER A 541 -30.89 -6.13 -19.91
C SER A 541 -29.47 -6.22 -19.38
N ARG A 542 -29.09 -5.26 -18.56
CA ARG A 542 -27.76 -5.17 -17.95
C ARG A 542 -27.40 -6.33 -17.01
N ARG A 543 -28.38 -7.16 -16.64
CA ARG A 543 -28.16 -8.38 -15.86
C ARG A 543 -27.76 -9.58 -16.72
N ARG A 544 -27.91 -9.45 -18.03
CA ARG A 544 -27.63 -10.54 -18.98
C ARG A 544 -26.33 -10.25 -19.71
N THR A 545 -25.37 -11.13 -19.55
CA THR A 545 -24.10 -11.09 -20.27
C THR A 545 -24.21 -11.64 -21.67
N CYS A 546 -23.26 -11.28 -22.52
CA CYS A 546 -23.21 -11.70 -23.93
C CYS A 546 -22.06 -12.68 -24.15
N PRO A 547 -22.27 -14.00 -24.02
CA PRO A 547 -21.25 -14.98 -24.34
C PRO A 547 -21.01 -15.09 -25.85
N ASP A 548 -19.81 -15.55 -26.21
CA ASP A 548 -19.39 -15.82 -27.61
C ASP A 548 -19.52 -14.61 -28.57
N TYR A 549 -19.31 -13.41 -28.03
CA TYR A 549 -19.17 -12.20 -28.85
C TYR A 549 -17.71 -12.03 -29.28
N SER A 550 -17.47 -11.71 -30.54
CA SER A 550 -16.16 -11.23 -31.02
C SER A 550 -16.02 -9.75 -30.68
N LEU A 551 -14.88 -9.37 -30.12
CA LEU A 551 -14.54 -7.99 -29.79
C LEU A 551 -13.28 -7.60 -30.54
N SER A 552 -13.38 -6.64 -31.45
CA SER A 552 -12.19 -6.01 -32.03
C SER A 552 -11.78 -4.81 -31.19
N VAL A 553 -10.49 -4.74 -30.89
CA VAL A 553 -9.87 -3.69 -30.09
C VAL A 553 -8.92 -2.90 -30.99
N ARG A 554 -9.10 -1.59 -31.04
CA ARG A 554 -8.20 -0.69 -31.75
C ARG A 554 -7.77 0.42 -30.79
N ILE A 555 -6.47 0.52 -30.56
CA ILE A 555 -5.85 1.52 -29.70
C ILE A 555 -5.18 2.55 -30.61
N VAL A 556 -5.65 3.76 -30.57
CA VAL A 556 -5.12 4.88 -31.37
C VAL A 556 -4.18 5.68 -30.49
N LEU A 557 -2.92 5.69 -30.84
CA LEU A 557 -1.86 6.43 -30.16
C LEU A 557 -1.74 7.85 -30.72
N PRO A 558 -1.17 8.80 -29.98
CA PRO A 558 -0.77 10.08 -30.51
C PRO A 558 0.07 9.94 -31.79
N GLY A 559 -0.17 10.80 -32.80
CA GLY A 559 0.50 10.68 -34.10
C GLY A 559 -0.14 9.67 -35.07
N SER A 560 -1.36 9.21 -34.78
CA SER A 560 -2.17 8.33 -35.64
C SER A 560 -1.66 6.88 -35.80
N ASN A 561 -0.70 6.46 -35.02
CA ASN A 561 -0.32 5.05 -34.94
C ASN A 561 -1.43 4.23 -34.29
N GLN A 562 -1.70 3.05 -34.79
CA GLN A 562 -2.78 2.20 -34.30
C GLN A 562 -2.28 0.80 -33.94
N LEU A 563 -2.64 0.35 -32.74
CA LEU A 563 -2.51 -1.04 -32.33
C LEU A 563 -3.88 -1.71 -32.51
N LYS A 564 -3.90 -2.92 -33.02
CA LYS A 564 -5.15 -3.66 -33.29
C LYS A 564 -5.07 -5.05 -32.69
N GLY A 565 -6.20 -5.53 -32.19
CA GLY A 565 -6.32 -6.89 -31.73
C GLY A 565 -7.76 -7.35 -31.69
N GLU A 566 -7.94 -8.63 -31.47
CA GLU A 566 -9.24 -9.26 -31.38
C GLU A 566 -9.27 -10.23 -30.21
N THR A 567 -10.40 -10.33 -29.56
CA THR A 567 -10.67 -11.30 -28.52
C THR A 567 -12.12 -11.76 -28.59
N ARG A 568 -12.49 -12.72 -27.77
CA ARG A 568 -13.84 -13.25 -27.71
C ARG A 568 -14.30 -13.40 -26.27
N THR A 569 -15.59 -13.14 -26.02
CA THR A 569 -16.15 -13.34 -24.68
C THR A 569 -16.30 -14.82 -24.35
N ASP A 570 -16.05 -15.16 -23.10
CA ASP A 570 -16.26 -16.48 -22.52
C ASP A 570 -17.76 -16.81 -22.28
N SER A 571 -18.05 -17.94 -21.65
CA SER A 571 -19.41 -18.38 -21.29
C SER A 571 -20.13 -17.42 -20.31
N LEU A 572 -19.38 -16.58 -19.60
CA LEU A 572 -19.91 -15.57 -18.66
C LEU A 572 -19.98 -14.17 -19.31
N GLY A 573 -19.56 -14.03 -20.56
CA GLY A 573 -19.54 -12.76 -21.27
C GLY A 573 -18.31 -11.90 -20.97
N ASN A 574 -17.31 -12.44 -20.29
CA ASN A 574 -16.06 -11.74 -20.00
C ASN A 574 -15.08 -11.85 -21.18
N PHE A 575 -14.31 -10.82 -21.39
CA PHE A 575 -13.22 -10.80 -22.36
C PHE A 575 -11.91 -10.36 -21.71
N SER A 576 -10.82 -10.73 -22.33
CA SER A 576 -9.47 -10.33 -21.94
C SER A 576 -8.65 -10.15 -23.21
N PHE A 577 -7.87 -9.10 -23.25
CA PHE A 577 -6.98 -8.74 -24.34
C PHE A 577 -5.67 -8.19 -23.79
N MET A 578 -4.54 -8.83 -24.14
CA MET A 578 -3.21 -8.33 -23.80
C MET A 578 -2.77 -7.33 -24.86
N ALA A 579 -2.82 -6.04 -24.51
CA ALA A 579 -2.37 -4.99 -25.40
C ALA A 579 -0.85 -4.95 -25.52
N PRO A 580 -0.31 -4.64 -26.71
CA PRO A 580 1.10 -4.27 -26.82
C PRO A 580 1.43 -3.09 -25.92
N SER A 581 2.66 -3.03 -25.39
CA SER A 581 3.10 -1.92 -24.54
C SER A 581 3.09 -0.59 -25.28
N PHE A 582 2.49 0.41 -24.69
CA PHE A 582 2.53 1.80 -25.14
C PHE A 582 2.66 2.74 -23.95
N TYR A 583 3.07 3.98 -24.21
CA TYR A 583 3.28 5.01 -23.20
C TYR A 583 2.31 6.17 -23.41
N GLY A 584 1.89 6.79 -22.31
CA GLY A 584 0.99 7.93 -22.30
C GLY A 584 -0.47 7.60 -22.64
N PRO A 585 -1.31 8.61 -22.86
CA PRO A 585 -2.72 8.45 -23.15
C PRO A 585 -2.94 7.92 -24.58
N ALA A 586 -3.99 7.12 -24.72
CA ALA A 586 -4.42 6.59 -26.02
C ALA A 586 -5.95 6.53 -26.07
N MET A 587 -6.50 6.41 -27.25
CA MET A 587 -7.93 6.20 -27.44
C MET A 587 -8.21 4.73 -27.81
N GLY A 588 -9.00 4.07 -26.98
CA GLY A 588 -9.47 2.71 -27.21
C GLY A 588 -10.80 2.73 -27.96
N VAL A 589 -10.88 2.02 -29.08
CA VAL A 589 -12.09 1.78 -29.84
C VAL A 589 -12.41 0.30 -29.80
N PHE A 590 -13.50 -0.05 -29.14
CA PHE A 590 -13.98 -1.41 -28.95
C PHE A 590 -15.21 -1.64 -29.81
N SER A 591 -15.25 -2.72 -30.59
CA SER A 591 -16.38 -3.04 -31.45
C SER A 591 -16.78 -4.50 -31.30
N ALA A 592 -17.99 -4.71 -30.76
CA ALA A 592 -18.51 -6.05 -30.45
C ALA A 592 -19.46 -6.55 -31.52
N ARG A 593 -19.38 -7.85 -31.84
CA ARG A 593 -20.26 -8.54 -32.78
C ARG A 593 -20.68 -9.87 -32.16
N ASN A 594 -21.94 -10.27 -32.36
CA ASN A 594 -22.42 -11.55 -31.87
C ASN A 594 -21.89 -12.72 -32.70
N ALA A 595 -22.18 -13.96 -32.32
CA ALA A 595 -21.78 -15.18 -33.00
C ALA A 595 -22.19 -15.26 -34.49
N ARG A 596 -23.15 -14.43 -34.92
CA ARG A 596 -23.59 -14.32 -36.31
C ARG A 596 -22.96 -13.13 -37.04
N ASP A 597 -21.88 -12.58 -36.50
CA ASP A 597 -21.16 -11.40 -37.03
C ASP A 597 -22.04 -10.13 -37.20
N LYS A 598 -23.11 -10.03 -36.39
CA LYS A 598 -23.98 -8.86 -36.41
C LYS A 598 -23.71 -7.95 -35.23
N ARG A 599 -23.66 -6.64 -35.46
CA ARG A 599 -23.66 -5.63 -34.40
C ARG A 599 -25.06 -5.57 -33.76
N LYS A 600 -25.08 -5.69 -32.45
CA LYS A 600 -26.28 -5.49 -31.62
C LYS A 600 -26.00 -4.40 -30.60
N TYR A 601 -27.05 -3.82 -30.06
CA TYR A 601 -26.92 -2.93 -28.90
C TYR A 601 -26.43 -3.76 -27.68
N CYS A 602 -25.24 -3.46 -27.25
CA CYS A 602 -24.61 -4.08 -26.06
C CYS A 602 -23.75 -3.05 -25.36
N ILE A 603 -23.54 -3.25 -24.08
CA ILE A 603 -22.70 -2.41 -23.22
C ILE A 603 -21.38 -3.15 -23.02
N ILE A 604 -20.28 -2.53 -23.42
CA ILE A 604 -18.93 -3.04 -23.21
C ILE A 604 -18.39 -2.39 -21.96
N SER A 605 -18.33 -3.15 -20.86
CA SER A 605 -17.82 -2.70 -19.56
C SER A 605 -16.36 -3.08 -19.42
N LEU A 606 -15.48 -2.18 -18.98
CA LEU A 606 -14.05 -2.43 -18.72
C LEU A 606 -13.80 -2.52 -17.24
N HIS A 607 -12.97 -3.47 -16.82
CA HIS A 607 -12.59 -3.65 -15.41
C HIS A 607 -11.36 -2.81 -15.06
N ARG A 608 -11.48 -1.48 -15.11
CA ARG A 608 -10.39 -0.54 -14.89
C ARG A 608 -10.37 0.07 -13.48
N ASN A 609 -11.53 0.16 -12.86
CA ASN A 609 -11.64 0.70 -11.52
C ASN A 609 -11.30 -0.39 -10.51
N LEU A 610 -10.05 -0.45 -10.12
CA LEU A 610 -9.57 -1.42 -9.14
C LEU A 610 -9.89 -1.00 -7.71
N ALA A 611 -10.03 0.31 -7.46
CA ALA A 611 -10.48 0.97 -6.24
C ALA A 611 -10.10 0.21 -4.96
N PRO A 612 -8.80 -0.04 -4.70
CA PRO A 612 -8.40 -0.68 -3.47
C PRO A 612 -8.86 0.16 -2.28
N GLN A 613 -9.29 -0.49 -1.22
CA GLN A 613 -9.68 0.23 -0.02
C GLN A 613 -8.48 1.02 0.52
N PRO A 614 -8.66 2.28 0.94
CA PRO A 614 -7.60 3.06 1.54
C PRO A 614 -7.12 2.39 2.83
N ARG A 615 -5.77 2.32 3.00
CA ARG A 615 -5.17 1.80 4.23
C ARG A 615 -4.63 2.87 5.14
N ALA A 616 -4.62 4.11 4.69
CA ALA A 616 -4.09 5.20 5.48
C ALA A 616 -4.88 5.34 6.78
N TYR A 617 -4.15 5.29 7.87
CA TYR A 617 -4.64 5.60 9.20
C TYR A 617 -4.52 7.11 9.42
N TRP A 618 -5.30 7.88 8.69
CA TRP A 618 -5.18 9.33 8.62
C TRP A 618 -5.16 9.99 9.99
N LYS A 619 -6.02 9.58 10.91
CA LYS A 619 -6.08 10.19 12.25
C LYS A 619 -4.81 10.00 13.05
N GLN A 620 -4.12 8.88 12.88
CA GLN A 620 -2.83 8.61 13.51
C GLN A 620 -1.71 9.34 12.78
N GLU A 621 -1.68 9.29 11.45
CA GLU A 621 -0.66 9.95 10.62
C GLU A 621 -0.68 11.48 10.74
N LEU A 622 -1.86 12.11 10.78
CA LEU A 622 -2.00 13.56 10.93
C LEU A 622 -1.37 14.11 12.20
N ARG A 623 -1.15 13.29 13.21
CA ARG A 623 -0.50 13.70 14.47
C ARG A 623 1.01 13.72 14.41
N LEU A 624 1.58 13.00 13.46
CA LEU A 624 3.03 13.01 13.23
C LEU A 624 3.48 14.37 12.68
N VAL A 625 2.56 15.08 12.01
CA VAL A 625 2.81 16.42 11.48
C VAL A 625 1.74 17.37 12.05
N PRO A 626 2.08 18.21 13.00
CA PRO A 626 1.13 19.17 13.54
C PRO A 626 0.68 20.15 12.42
N PRO A 627 -0.58 20.64 12.48
CA PRO A 627 -1.13 21.54 11.45
C PRO A 627 -0.39 22.88 11.38
N GLN A 628 0.32 23.23 12.44
CA GLN A 628 1.22 24.40 12.48
C GLN A 628 2.59 23.96 12.92
N LEU A 629 3.58 24.19 12.11
CA LEU A 629 4.98 23.87 12.36
C LEU A 629 5.80 25.15 12.28
N ASP A 630 6.52 25.50 13.35
CA ASP A 630 7.49 26.59 13.32
C ASP A 630 8.70 26.16 12.51
N TYR A 631 8.71 26.54 11.26
CA TYR A 631 9.84 26.36 10.39
C TYR A 631 10.74 27.59 10.50
N THR A 632 11.70 27.52 11.39
CA THR A 632 12.72 28.55 11.45
C THR A 632 13.70 28.32 10.31
N ALA A 633 13.58 29.16 9.30
CA ALA A 633 14.60 29.30 8.29
C ALA A 633 15.89 29.95 8.86
N ALA A 634 16.16 29.81 10.16
CA ALA A 634 17.41 30.26 10.79
C ALA A 634 18.66 29.68 10.12
N ARG A 635 18.47 28.80 9.21
CA ARG A 635 19.48 28.17 8.35
C ARG A 635 19.56 28.80 6.97
N LEU A 636 18.62 29.69 6.64
CA LEU A 636 18.60 30.54 5.45
C LEU A 636 19.06 31.98 5.78
N THR A 637 19.83 32.16 6.87
CA THR A 637 20.10 33.46 7.51
C THR A 637 21.04 34.37 6.78
N GLU A 638 21.52 34.04 5.62
CA GLU A 638 22.29 34.99 4.87
C GLU A 638 21.53 35.36 3.61
N THR A 639 21.53 36.70 3.37
CA THR A 639 20.82 37.38 2.30
C THR A 639 20.65 36.52 1.07
N PRO A 640 19.42 36.21 0.64
CA PRO A 640 19.23 35.51 -0.62
C PRO A 640 19.89 36.31 -1.71
N LEU A 641 20.86 35.72 -2.39
CA LEU A 641 21.54 36.39 -3.52
C LEU A 641 20.53 36.74 -4.62
N PHE A 642 19.31 36.12 -4.59
CA PHE A 642 18.33 36.25 -5.67
C PHE A 642 16.90 36.00 -5.18
N SER A 643 15.91 36.56 -5.90
CA SER A 643 14.52 36.35 -5.59
C SER A 643 14.04 34.99 -6.12
N TRP A 644 13.15 34.39 -5.39
CA TRP A 644 12.53 33.12 -5.75
C TRP A 644 11.82 33.13 -7.12
N GLN A 645 11.30 34.29 -7.54
CA GLN A 645 10.58 34.43 -8.81
C GLN A 645 11.50 34.27 -10.04
N ASP A 646 12.80 34.36 -9.82
CA ASP A 646 13.80 34.25 -10.88
C ASP A 646 14.33 32.81 -11.06
N THR A 647 13.81 31.82 -10.33
CA THR A 647 14.36 30.46 -10.30
C THR A 647 14.12 29.67 -11.58
N ILE A 648 13.25 30.11 -12.43
CA ILE A 648 13.03 29.53 -13.75
C ILE A 648 13.51 30.54 -14.77
N ARG A 649 14.83 30.64 -15.00
CA ARG A 649 15.27 31.23 -16.23
C ARG A 649 14.92 30.31 -17.38
N THR A 650 14.09 30.80 -18.25
CA THR A 650 13.71 30.16 -19.50
C THR A 650 14.92 29.95 -20.45
N ASP A 651 16.05 30.56 -20.19
CA ASP A 651 17.30 30.43 -20.97
C ASP A 651 18.22 29.30 -20.45
N ILE A 652 18.02 28.78 -19.25
CA ILE A 652 18.55 27.48 -18.82
C ILE A 652 17.54 26.35 -19.16
N GLN A 653 16.52 26.62 -19.86
CA GLN A 653 15.92 25.62 -20.70
C GLN A 653 17.01 25.16 -21.69
N LEU A 654 17.96 24.35 -21.17
CA LEU A 654 18.45 23.25 -21.91
C LEU A 654 17.19 22.68 -22.53
N ARG A 655 17.06 22.88 -23.84
CA ARG A 655 16.00 22.31 -24.58
C ARG A 655 15.30 21.30 -23.66
N GLU A 656 14.39 21.84 -22.86
CA GLU A 656 13.37 21.03 -22.39
C GLU A 656 13.09 20.25 -23.63
N VAL A 657 13.51 18.99 -23.69
CA VAL A 657 12.73 18.07 -24.44
C VAL A 657 11.47 18.15 -23.61
N THR A 658 10.74 19.24 -23.90
CA THR A 658 9.34 19.25 -23.75
C THR A 658 8.99 18.10 -24.66
N VAL A 659 9.05 16.88 -24.11
CA VAL A 659 7.96 15.98 -24.34
C VAL A 659 6.85 16.82 -23.80
N SER A 660 6.42 17.83 -24.60
CA SER A 660 5.15 18.44 -24.42
C SER A 660 4.31 17.19 -24.36
N GLU A 661 3.87 16.83 -23.16
CA GLU A 661 2.61 16.18 -23.05
C GLU A 661 1.75 17.10 -23.90
N LYS A 662 1.71 16.83 -25.22
CA LYS A 662 0.63 17.26 -26.06
C LYS A 662 -0.50 16.55 -25.42
N GLY A 663 -1.05 17.27 -24.45
CA GLY A 663 -2.12 16.75 -23.67
C GLY A 663 -3.18 16.32 -24.66
N TYR A 664 -4.03 15.46 -24.24
CA TYR A 664 -5.27 15.11 -24.90
C TYR A 664 -5.94 16.34 -25.57
N ASP A 665 -5.77 17.53 -25.01
CA ASP A 665 -6.20 18.83 -25.51
C ASP A 665 -5.55 19.25 -26.84
N ASP A 666 -4.29 18.94 -27.08
CA ASP A 666 -3.61 19.23 -28.35
C ASP A 666 -4.01 18.26 -29.47
N TYR A 667 -4.44 17.07 -29.14
CA TYR A 667 -4.85 16.05 -30.08
C TYR A 667 -6.24 16.35 -30.68
N TYR A 668 -7.15 16.94 -29.90
CA TYR A 668 -8.51 17.28 -30.31
C TYR A 668 -8.68 18.73 -30.82
N GLY A 669 -7.56 19.40 -31.03
CA GLY A 669 -7.50 20.68 -31.77
C GLY A 669 -7.59 21.89 -30.85
N GLY A 670 -6.49 22.59 -30.77
CA GLY A 670 -6.20 23.82 -30.05
C GLY A 670 -7.15 25.01 -30.25
N ARG A 671 -8.45 24.80 -30.07
CA ARG A 671 -9.44 25.87 -30.02
C ARG A 671 -9.78 26.39 -28.64
N TYR A 672 -9.29 25.74 -27.58
CA TYR A 672 -9.68 26.02 -26.17
C TYR A 672 -8.57 26.53 -25.27
N THR A 673 -7.35 26.71 -25.78
CA THR A 673 -6.20 27.22 -24.98
C THR A 673 -6.30 28.73 -24.63
N TRP A 674 -7.42 29.38 -24.92
CA TRP A 674 -7.49 30.86 -24.85
C TRP A 674 -7.77 31.44 -23.46
N MET A 675 -8.11 30.66 -22.42
CA MET A 675 -8.40 31.21 -21.09
C MET A 675 -7.90 30.37 -19.92
N GLY A 676 -6.70 29.87 -19.98
CA GLY A 676 -6.04 29.28 -18.80
C GLY A 676 -6.56 27.91 -18.37
N GLY A 677 -7.42 27.27 -19.15
CA GLY A 677 -7.89 25.90 -18.94
C GLY A 677 -8.36 25.58 -17.51
N GLU A 678 -8.21 24.35 -17.08
CA GLU A 678 -8.51 23.91 -15.70
C GLU A 678 -7.59 24.51 -14.64
N GLU A 679 -6.42 25.03 -15.02
CA GLU A 679 -5.44 25.62 -14.11
C GLU A 679 -6.03 26.76 -13.30
N TYR A 680 -6.88 27.57 -13.92
CA TYR A 680 -7.57 28.64 -13.22
C TYR A 680 -8.50 28.10 -12.11
N GLY A 681 -9.33 27.13 -12.42
CA GLY A 681 -10.22 26.52 -11.44
C GLY A 681 -9.43 25.83 -10.32
N LYS A 682 -8.39 25.08 -10.66
CA LYS A 682 -7.50 24.42 -9.69
C LYS A 682 -6.86 25.40 -8.73
N LYS A 683 -6.42 26.57 -9.20
CA LYS A 683 -5.78 27.61 -8.40
C LYS A 683 -6.65 28.14 -7.25
N TYR A 684 -7.97 28.26 -7.47
CA TYR A 684 -8.87 28.92 -6.53
C TYR A 684 -9.85 27.96 -5.84
N SER A 685 -9.86 26.66 -6.24
CA SER A 685 -10.84 25.70 -5.75
C SER A 685 -10.26 24.79 -4.67
N GLU A 686 -11.05 24.47 -3.67
CA GLU A 686 -10.67 23.60 -2.56
C GLU A 686 -10.94 22.13 -2.85
N THR A 687 -11.86 21.86 -3.75
CA THR A 687 -12.28 20.49 -4.10
C THR A 687 -12.24 20.31 -5.59
N TYR A 688 -11.60 19.23 -6.02
CA TYR A 688 -11.50 18.81 -7.40
C TYR A 688 -12.16 17.45 -7.59
N TYR A 689 -13.02 17.33 -8.59
CA TYR A 689 -13.60 16.07 -9.03
C TYR A 689 -13.16 15.78 -10.46
N ASN A 690 -12.52 14.64 -10.65
CA ASN A 690 -12.27 14.10 -11.98
C ASN A 690 -13.56 13.44 -12.49
N VAL A 691 -14.41 14.21 -13.15
CA VAL A 691 -15.72 13.75 -13.60
C VAL A 691 -15.59 12.71 -14.69
N ALA A 692 -14.59 12.81 -15.54
CA ALA A 692 -14.37 11.83 -16.61
C ALA A 692 -14.14 10.41 -16.04
N ASP A 693 -13.39 10.28 -14.96
CA ASP A 693 -13.17 8.99 -14.30
C ASP A 693 -14.46 8.46 -13.63
N GLU A 694 -15.26 9.32 -13.05
CA GLU A 694 -16.57 8.96 -12.47
C GLU A 694 -17.56 8.49 -13.56
N VAL A 695 -17.64 9.20 -14.65
CA VAL A 695 -18.48 8.80 -15.80
C VAL A 695 -18.05 7.44 -16.35
N GLU A 696 -16.74 7.24 -16.52
CA GLU A 696 -16.21 5.95 -16.93
C GLU A 696 -16.55 4.83 -15.94
N GLN A 697 -16.57 5.14 -14.65
CA GLN A 697 -16.97 4.20 -13.60
C GLN A 697 -18.45 3.81 -13.73
N TYR A 698 -19.36 4.76 -13.93
CA TYR A 698 -20.77 4.49 -14.18
C TYR A 698 -20.94 3.61 -15.42
N MET A 699 -20.23 3.94 -16.51
CA MET A 699 -20.26 3.15 -17.73
C MET A 699 -19.69 1.75 -17.55
N ASP A 700 -18.62 1.60 -16.77
CA ASP A 700 -18.00 0.31 -16.46
C ASP A 700 -18.90 -0.57 -15.58
N GLN A 701 -19.67 0.02 -14.70
CA GLN A 701 -20.66 -0.69 -13.88
C GLN A 701 -21.99 -0.93 -14.63
N GLY A 702 -22.13 -0.37 -15.84
CA GLY A 702 -23.33 -0.49 -16.64
C GLY A 702 -24.51 0.33 -16.11
N PHE A 703 -24.26 1.38 -15.32
CA PHE A 703 -25.27 2.32 -14.84
C PHE A 703 -25.51 3.46 -15.84
N ASP A 704 -26.68 4.09 -15.81
CA ASP A 704 -26.91 5.33 -16.49
C ASP A 704 -26.11 6.44 -15.79
N VAL A 705 -25.55 7.33 -16.60
CA VAL A 705 -24.83 8.49 -16.08
C VAL A 705 -25.86 9.47 -15.54
N PRO A 706 -25.77 9.88 -14.26
CA PRO A 706 -26.72 10.77 -13.62
C PRO A 706 -26.64 12.20 -14.17
N GLY A 707 -27.59 13.05 -13.80
CA GLY A 707 -27.50 14.48 -14.01
C GLY A 707 -26.38 15.11 -13.20
N THR A 708 -25.80 16.19 -13.70
CA THR A 708 -24.64 16.86 -13.08
C THR A 708 -24.91 17.31 -11.64
N TYR A 709 -26.04 17.96 -11.42
CA TYR A 709 -26.37 18.48 -10.09
C TYR A 709 -26.87 17.39 -9.13
N GLU A 710 -27.58 16.40 -9.66
CA GLU A 710 -28.00 15.22 -8.92
C GLU A 710 -26.78 14.46 -8.39
N TRP A 711 -25.82 14.18 -9.27
CA TRP A 711 -24.57 13.52 -8.87
C TRP A 711 -23.80 14.32 -7.82
N LEU A 712 -23.68 15.64 -8.00
CA LEU A 712 -22.94 16.46 -7.05
C LEU A 712 -23.61 16.50 -5.67
N ALA A 713 -24.94 16.58 -5.61
CA ALA A 713 -25.68 16.57 -4.36
C ALA A 713 -25.61 15.21 -3.63
N GLU A 714 -25.50 14.11 -4.40
CA GLU A 714 -25.27 12.77 -3.84
C GLU A 714 -23.82 12.61 -3.35
N LYS A 715 -22.86 13.07 -4.16
CA LYS A 715 -21.41 12.92 -3.90
C LYS A 715 -20.91 13.79 -2.77
N ASP A 716 -21.42 15.02 -2.65
CA ASP A 716 -20.98 16.01 -1.66
C ASP A 716 -22.18 16.58 -0.89
N ARG A 717 -22.32 16.16 0.37
CA ARG A 717 -23.43 16.56 1.25
C ARG A 717 -23.50 18.07 1.58
N ARG A 718 -22.48 18.85 1.20
CA ARG A 718 -22.52 20.31 1.29
C ARG A 718 -23.50 20.89 0.27
N PHE A 719 -23.78 20.13 -0.80
CA PHE A 719 -24.75 20.51 -1.81
C PHE A 719 -26.12 19.90 -1.52
N THR A 720 -27.14 20.67 -1.83
CA THR A 720 -28.54 20.24 -1.82
C THR A 720 -29.21 20.69 -3.09
N LEU A 721 -30.14 19.90 -3.58
CA LEU A 721 -30.91 20.18 -4.79
C LEU A 721 -32.34 20.55 -4.40
N ASP A 722 -32.73 21.80 -4.65
CA ASP A 722 -34.10 22.28 -4.46
C ASP A 722 -34.85 22.25 -5.79
N VAL A 723 -36.09 21.82 -5.76
CA VAL A 723 -36.99 21.94 -6.93
C VAL A 723 -37.68 23.30 -6.89
N THR A 724 -37.56 24.07 -7.97
CA THR A 724 -38.25 25.36 -8.06
C THR A 724 -39.74 25.17 -8.33
N PRO A 725 -40.61 26.16 -8.00
CA PRO A 725 -42.05 26.06 -8.28
C PRO A 725 -42.37 25.84 -9.76
N GLU A 726 -41.48 26.26 -10.67
CA GLU A 726 -41.60 26.06 -12.11
C GLU A 726 -41.09 24.70 -12.58
N GLY A 727 -40.69 23.79 -11.69
CA GLY A 727 -40.20 22.47 -12.01
C GLY A 727 -38.71 22.39 -12.40
N GLY A 728 -37.95 23.50 -12.24
CA GLY A 728 -36.50 23.52 -12.44
C GLY A 728 -35.73 23.09 -11.18
N GLU A 729 -34.49 22.63 -11.36
CA GLU A 729 -33.59 22.27 -10.27
C GLU A 729 -32.69 23.46 -9.92
N ARG A 730 -32.47 23.66 -8.61
CA ARG A 730 -31.58 24.69 -8.09
C ARG A 730 -30.59 24.08 -7.09
N LEU A 731 -29.32 24.14 -7.45
CA LEU A 731 -28.25 23.70 -6.57
C LEU A 731 -27.96 24.74 -5.47
N ARG A 732 -27.81 24.28 -4.23
CA ARG A 732 -27.36 25.10 -3.09
C ARG A 732 -26.15 24.48 -2.42
N PHE A 733 -25.27 25.32 -1.93
CA PHE A 733 -24.09 24.94 -1.16
C PHE A 733 -24.27 25.45 0.28
N MET A 734 -24.37 24.54 1.25
CA MET A 734 -24.63 24.89 2.66
C MET A 734 -25.81 25.87 2.83
N GLY A 735 -26.89 25.67 2.07
CA GLY A 735 -28.09 26.49 2.08
C GLY A 735 -28.01 27.81 1.28
N LYS A 736 -26.81 28.20 0.79
CA LYS A 736 -26.60 29.41 -0.01
C LYS A 736 -26.62 29.12 -1.51
N GLN A 737 -26.72 30.17 -2.31
CA GLN A 737 -26.71 30.05 -3.79
C GLN A 737 -25.32 29.64 -4.30
N VAL A 738 -25.32 28.95 -5.43
CA VAL A 738 -24.11 28.53 -6.17
C VAL A 738 -24.00 29.35 -7.44
N ILE A 739 -22.81 29.85 -7.72
CA ILE A 739 -22.49 30.43 -9.04
C ILE A 739 -21.80 29.35 -9.85
N THR A 740 -22.36 28.97 -10.99
CA THR A 740 -21.77 28.01 -11.91
C THR A 740 -21.02 28.73 -13.03
N VAL A 741 -19.79 28.29 -13.29
CA VAL A 741 -18.92 28.85 -14.33
C VAL A 741 -18.45 27.70 -15.22
N VAL A 742 -18.85 27.72 -16.48
CA VAL A 742 -18.48 26.71 -17.49
C VAL A 742 -17.30 27.22 -18.30
N ASP A 743 -16.24 26.42 -18.42
CA ASP A 743 -15.01 26.70 -19.17
C ASP A 743 -14.48 28.13 -18.95
N ASN A 744 -14.39 28.57 -17.70
CA ASN A 744 -13.98 29.93 -17.27
C ASN A 744 -14.84 31.08 -17.86
N GLY A 745 -16.06 30.79 -18.29
CA GLY A 745 -16.97 31.75 -18.94
C GLY A 745 -16.79 31.86 -20.43
N ALA A 746 -15.94 31.03 -21.04
CA ALA A 746 -15.76 31.01 -22.52
C ALA A 746 -16.79 30.13 -23.24
N GLY A 747 -17.53 29.29 -22.51
CA GLY A 747 -18.52 28.38 -23.07
C GLY A 747 -19.75 29.15 -23.61
N LYS A 748 -20.13 28.87 -24.84
CA LYS A 748 -21.52 29.04 -25.25
C LYS A 748 -22.37 28.21 -24.29
N LEU A 749 -23.51 28.70 -23.84
CA LEU A 749 -24.54 28.01 -23.06
C LEU A 749 -24.76 26.57 -23.56
N LEU A 750 -23.84 25.67 -23.22
CA LEU A 750 -24.07 24.25 -23.30
C LEU A 750 -24.82 23.91 -22.01
N SER A 751 -25.97 23.27 -22.16
CA SER A 751 -26.60 22.67 -20.99
C SER A 751 -25.65 21.61 -20.46
N VAL A 752 -25.11 21.83 -19.27
CA VAL A 752 -24.29 20.86 -18.53
C VAL A 752 -25.17 19.98 -17.64
N ASP A 753 -26.32 19.60 -18.18
CA ASP A 753 -27.34 18.85 -17.47
C ASP A 753 -26.87 17.42 -17.18
N ARG A 754 -26.00 16.88 -18.02
CA ARG A 754 -25.48 15.52 -17.91
C ARG A 754 -24.04 15.52 -17.44
N LEU A 755 -23.73 14.60 -16.54
CA LEU A 755 -22.38 14.44 -16.00
C LEU A 755 -21.36 14.04 -17.09
N ASP A 756 -21.77 13.30 -18.11
CA ASP A 756 -20.92 12.85 -19.22
C ASP A 756 -20.53 13.97 -20.20
N ASP A 757 -21.08 15.18 -20.05
CA ASP A 757 -20.62 16.36 -20.77
C ASP A 757 -19.37 17.01 -20.14
N LEU A 758 -19.01 16.60 -18.93
CA LEU A 758 -17.95 17.21 -18.14
C LEU A 758 -16.71 16.32 -18.04
N ARG A 759 -15.55 16.97 -18.08
CA ARG A 759 -14.25 16.37 -17.77
C ARG A 759 -13.92 16.48 -16.29
N SER A 760 -14.09 17.67 -15.75
CA SER A 760 -13.82 17.95 -14.34
C SER A 760 -14.76 18.98 -13.75
N MET A 761 -14.86 18.98 -12.44
CA MET A 761 -15.65 19.90 -11.64
C MET A 761 -14.88 20.34 -10.42
N MET A 762 -14.96 21.62 -10.07
CA MET A 762 -14.21 22.18 -8.95
C MET A 762 -15.08 23.11 -8.12
N VAL A 763 -14.93 23.03 -6.81
CA VAL A 763 -15.67 23.83 -5.83
C VAL A 763 -14.73 24.86 -5.22
N CYS A 764 -15.06 26.13 -5.36
CA CYS A 764 -14.29 27.27 -4.85
C CYS A 764 -15.11 28.04 -3.81
N THR A 765 -14.60 28.13 -2.58
CA THR A 765 -15.19 28.93 -1.49
C THR A 765 -14.38 30.20 -1.20
N ASP A 766 -13.40 30.52 -2.04
CA ASP A 766 -12.57 31.71 -1.90
C ASP A 766 -13.42 33.00 -1.96
N ALA A 767 -13.28 33.82 -0.92
CA ALA A 767 -14.09 35.01 -0.75
C ALA A 767 -13.85 36.06 -1.87
N ALA A 768 -12.63 36.15 -2.41
CA ALA A 768 -12.30 37.06 -3.51
C ALA A 768 -12.93 36.61 -4.82
N GLU A 769 -12.89 35.30 -5.12
CA GLU A 769 -13.55 34.74 -6.30
C GLU A 769 -15.08 34.83 -6.22
N ILE A 770 -15.66 34.60 -5.04
CA ILE A 770 -17.09 34.80 -4.80
C ILE A 770 -17.44 36.27 -5.02
N SER A 771 -16.69 37.21 -4.45
CA SER A 771 -16.96 38.65 -4.59
C SER A 771 -16.80 39.14 -6.01
N ARG A 772 -15.86 38.60 -6.77
CA ARG A 772 -15.63 38.94 -8.19
C ARG A 772 -16.81 38.55 -9.08
N ARG A 773 -17.49 37.47 -8.77
CA ARG A 773 -18.50 36.86 -9.62
C ARG A 773 -19.93 37.08 -9.12
N ALA A 774 -20.09 37.42 -7.85
CA ALA A 774 -21.40 37.70 -7.28
C ALA A 774 -21.97 39.03 -7.78
N PRO A 775 -23.31 39.14 -7.95
CA PRO A 775 -23.95 40.44 -8.18
C PRO A 775 -23.57 41.42 -7.07
N VAL A 776 -23.46 42.69 -7.43
CA VAL A 776 -23.04 43.75 -6.51
C VAL A 776 -23.89 43.73 -5.23
N GLY A 777 -23.18 43.67 -4.08
CA GLY A 777 -23.77 43.60 -2.75
C GLY A 777 -24.39 42.25 -2.35
N GLN A 778 -24.28 41.20 -3.15
CA GLN A 778 -24.91 39.90 -2.87
C GLN A 778 -23.90 38.76 -2.56
N SER A 779 -22.63 39.04 -2.44
CA SER A 779 -21.58 38.01 -2.17
C SER A 779 -21.88 37.20 -0.89
N HIS A 780 -22.49 37.79 0.14
CA HIS A 780 -22.90 37.09 1.36
C HIS A 780 -23.94 35.97 1.16
N ARG A 781 -24.70 36.01 0.04
CA ARG A 781 -25.73 35.02 -0.33
C ARG A 781 -25.15 33.85 -1.10
N ILE A 782 -23.94 33.97 -1.62
CA ILE A 782 -23.28 32.94 -2.39
C ILE A 782 -22.46 32.05 -1.45
N GLY A 783 -22.59 30.75 -1.63
CA GLY A 783 -21.88 29.73 -0.85
C GLY A 783 -20.57 29.30 -1.50
N CYS A 784 -20.60 29.13 -2.83
CA CYS A 784 -19.39 28.77 -3.59
C CYS A 784 -19.53 29.17 -5.06
N VAL A 785 -18.39 29.15 -5.76
CA VAL A 785 -18.32 29.16 -7.21
C VAL A 785 -18.01 27.72 -7.64
N LEU A 786 -18.83 27.17 -8.53
CA LEU A 786 -18.67 25.85 -9.12
C LEU A 786 -18.08 26.01 -10.53
N PHE A 787 -16.85 25.62 -10.72
CA PHE A 787 -16.23 25.57 -12.04
C PHE A 787 -16.50 24.23 -12.69
N LEU A 788 -17.05 24.25 -13.90
CA LEU A 788 -17.33 23.08 -14.72
C LEU A 788 -16.49 23.15 -15.98
N TYR A 789 -15.75 22.11 -16.26
CA TYR A 789 -14.95 22.01 -17.49
C TYR A 789 -15.50 20.91 -18.37
N THR A 790 -15.88 21.27 -19.59
CA THR A 790 -16.49 20.34 -20.54
C THR A 790 -15.46 19.39 -21.14
N ASP A 791 -15.87 18.17 -21.46
CA ASP A 791 -15.06 17.23 -22.22
C ASP A 791 -15.35 17.31 -23.70
N PRO A 792 -14.49 17.94 -24.53
CA PRO A 792 -14.70 18.07 -25.97
C PRO A 792 -14.71 16.72 -26.68
N ALA A 793 -14.20 15.67 -26.06
CA ALA A 793 -14.18 14.34 -26.67
C ALA A 793 -15.51 13.60 -26.54
N MET A 794 -16.28 13.86 -25.50
CA MET A 794 -17.55 13.15 -25.24
C MET A 794 -18.65 13.57 -26.20
N ASN A 795 -18.64 14.81 -26.69
CA ASN A 795 -19.63 15.33 -27.63
C ASN A 795 -19.46 14.88 -29.11
N ILE A 796 -18.33 14.20 -29.43
CA ILE A 796 -18.02 13.81 -30.84
C ILE A 796 -18.51 12.39 -31.12
N PHE A 797 -18.85 11.61 -30.13
CA PHE A 797 -19.10 10.18 -30.26
C PHE A 797 -20.58 9.83 -30.18
N ASP A 798 -21.18 9.71 -31.36
CA ASP A 798 -22.45 9.03 -31.52
C ASP A 798 -22.34 7.58 -31.07
N HIS A 799 -23.10 7.17 -30.04
CA HIS A 799 -23.09 5.82 -29.50
C HIS A 799 -23.55 4.79 -30.53
N ARG A 800 -22.60 4.30 -31.33
CA ARG A 800 -22.92 3.28 -32.35
C ARG A 800 -23.22 1.96 -31.67
N LYS A 801 -24.21 1.25 -32.18
CA LYS A 801 -24.58 -0.09 -31.67
C LYS A 801 -23.37 -1.00 -31.59
N GLY A 802 -23.06 -1.48 -30.38
CA GLY A 802 -21.96 -2.40 -30.15
C GLY A 802 -20.57 -1.79 -30.26
N GLU A 803 -20.42 -0.50 -30.12
CA GLU A 803 -19.15 0.21 -30.08
C GLU A 803 -19.00 0.96 -28.75
N ARG A 804 -17.79 0.98 -28.22
CA ARG A 804 -17.38 1.87 -27.13
C ARG A 804 -16.07 2.54 -27.52
N ILE A 805 -16.00 3.84 -27.31
CA ILE A 805 -14.78 4.63 -27.44
C ILE A 805 -14.47 5.17 -26.06
N THR A 806 -13.23 5.05 -25.61
CA THR A 806 -12.83 5.45 -24.29
C THR A 806 -11.35 5.76 -24.23
N ARG A 807 -10.96 6.60 -23.29
CA ARG A 807 -9.55 6.87 -22.99
C ARG A 807 -8.91 5.65 -22.36
N LEU A 808 -7.71 5.33 -22.79
CA LEU A 808 -6.84 4.32 -22.21
C LEU A 808 -5.55 4.99 -21.74
N GLU A 809 -5.09 4.59 -20.56
CA GLU A 809 -3.79 5.02 -20.05
C GLU A 809 -2.76 3.94 -20.31
N GLY A 810 -1.69 4.30 -21.02
CA GLY A 810 -0.49 3.48 -21.17
C GLY A 810 0.43 3.55 -19.96
N TYR A 811 1.64 3.04 -20.13
CA TYR A 811 2.69 3.21 -19.12
C TYR A 811 3.09 4.69 -19.03
N ARG A 812 3.36 5.16 -17.82
CA ARG A 812 4.02 6.44 -17.61
C ARG A 812 5.47 6.35 -18.11
N ALA A 813 5.89 7.30 -18.92
CA ALA A 813 7.29 7.41 -19.33
C ALA A 813 8.15 7.82 -18.11
N PRO A 814 9.31 7.18 -17.90
CA PRO A 814 10.24 7.60 -16.85
C PRO A 814 10.76 9.01 -17.14
N VAL A 815 10.89 9.79 -16.08
CA VAL A 815 11.45 11.15 -16.11
C VAL A 815 12.76 11.15 -15.35
N GLU A 816 13.78 11.84 -15.84
CA GLU A 816 15.06 11.95 -15.17
C GLU A 816 15.06 13.11 -14.18
N PHE A 817 15.64 12.88 -13.01
CA PHE A 817 15.85 13.93 -12.01
C PHE A 817 16.92 14.90 -12.50
N TYR A 818 16.56 16.17 -12.57
CA TYR A 818 17.50 17.22 -12.93
C TYR A 818 18.33 17.69 -11.72
N SER A 819 19.65 17.58 -11.82
CA SER A 819 20.59 18.18 -10.88
C SER A 819 21.46 19.23 -11.60
N PRO A 820 21.41 20.50 -11.18
CA PRO A 820 22.18 21.55 -11.83
C PRO A 820 23.68 21.28 -11.72
N ASN A 821 24.43 21.67 -12.76
CA ASN A 821 25.87 21.51 -12.80
C ASN A 821 26.56 22.89 -12.84
N TYR A 822 26.84 23.43 -11.67
CA TYR A 822 27.44 24.78 -11.50
C TYR A 822 28.89 24.92 -11.97
N ARG A 823 29.54 23.84 -12.42
CA ARG A 823 30.85 23.92 -13.07
C ARG A 823 30.75 24.31 -14.53
N LYS A 824 29.66 23.98 -15.20
CA LYS A 824 29.46 24.23 -16.64
C LYS A 824 28.60 25.46 -16.89
N THR A 825 27.85 25.88 -15.91
CA THR A 825 26.94 27.03 -15.98
C THR A 825 27.54 28.19 -15.20
N GLU A 826 27.40 29.42 -15.70
CA GLU A 826 27.69 30.61 -14.88
C GLU A 826 26.90 30.51 -13.57
N MET A 827 27.47 31.04 -12.47
CA MET A 827 26.78 31.02 -11.17
C MET A 827 25.35 31.49 -11.35
N PRO A 828 24.39 30.79 -10.79
CA PRO A 828 22.99 31.11 -11.05
C PRO A 828 22.70 32.51 -10.56
N THR A 829 21.99 33.26 -11.38
CA THR A 829 21.48 34.59 -11.01
C THR A 829 20.29 34.47 -10.04
N THR A 830 19.88 33.26 -9.73
CA THR A 830 18.74 32.87 -8.87
C THR A 830 19.22 31.99 -7.76
N THR A 831 18.61 32.11 -6.59
CA THR A 831 18.94 31.26 -5.44
C THR A 831 18.34 29.86 -5.62
N ASP A 832 19.19 28.85 -5.52
CA ASP A 832 18.72 27.43 -5.53
C ASP A 832 18.34 27.02 -4.11
N PHE A 833 17.07 26.78 -3.89
CA PHE A 833 16.50 26.34 -2.60
C PHE A 833 15.98 24.90 -2.63
N ARG A 834 16.31 24.11 -3.65
CA ARG A 834 15.87 22.71 -3.69
C ARG A 834 16.32 21.96 -2.44
N ARG A 835 15.40 21.21 -1.85
CA ARG A 835 15.66 20.41 -0.65
C ARG A 835 16.26 19.05 -1.01
N THR A 836 15.77 18.42 -2.07
CA THR A 836 16.37 17.23 -2.66
C THR A 836 17.51 17.65 -3.59
N LEU A 837 18.74 17.38 -3.17
CA LEU A 837 19.95 17.77 -3.90
C LEU A 837 20.25 16.77 -5.02
N TYR A 838 19.96 15.50 -4.77
CA TYR A 838 20.20 14.40 -5.71
C TYR A 838 19.16 13.30 -5.48
N TRP A 839 18.64 12.78 -6.57
CA TRP A 839 17.81 11.60 -6.61
C TRP A 839 18.25 10.68 -7.74
N ASN A 840 18.43 9.41 -7.43
CA ASN A 840 18.65 8.38 -8.41
C ASN A 840 17.79 7.16 -8.07
N PRO A 841 16.82 6.80 -8.90
CA PRO A 841 15.94 5.65 -8.66
C PRO A 841 16.65 4.30 -8.83
N ASP A 842 17.83 4.27 -9.45
CA ASP A 842 18.57 3.03 -9.74
C ASP A 842 20.06 3.33 -9.86
N VAL A 843 20.77 3.28 -8.74
CA VAL A 843 22.23 3.51 -8.70
C VAL A 843 22.95 2.32 -9.31
N GLU A 844 23.66 2.56 -10.39
CA GLU A 844 24.51 1.57 -11.04
C GLU A 844 25.87 1.44 -10.33
N LEU A 845 26.24 0.22 -9.99
CA LEU A 845 27.52 -0.12 -9.39
C LEU A 845 28.47 -0.73 -10.44
N ASP A 846 29.74 -0.49 -10.28
CA ASP A 846 30.79 -1.14 -11.08
C ASP A 846 30.98 -2.62 -10.68
N SER A 847 31.90 -3.31 -11.33
CA SER A 847 32.20 -4.74 -11.07
C SER A 847 32.75 -5.00 -9.66
N ARG A 848 33.13 -3.96 -8.91
CA ARG A 848 33.59 -4.05 -7.52
C ARG A 848 32.51 -3.71 -6.51
N GLY A 849 31.30 -3.38 -6.97
CA GLY A 849 30.21 -2.92 -6.13
C GLY A 849 30.39 -1.46 -5.66
N GLU A 850 31.07 -0.64 -6.46
CA GLU A 850 31.31 0.78 -6.13
C GLU A 850 30.64 1.71 -7.15
N ALA A 851 30.23 2.88 -6.68
CA ALA A 851 29.80 4.01 -7.51
C ALA A 851 30.34 5.33 -6.97
N THR A 852 30.65 6.26 -7.87
CA THR A 852 30.99 7.63 -7.51
C THR A 852 29.94 8.55 -8.08
N LEU A 853 29.22 9.24 -7.19
CA LEU A 853 28.15 10.16 -7.54
C LEU A 853 28.65 11.58 -7.37
N THR A 854 28.39 12.42 -8.37
CA THR A 854 28.79 13.84 -8.34
C THR A 854 27.58 14.70 -8.65
N PHE A 855 27.28 15.65 -7.77
CA PHE A 855 26.21 16.61 -7.91
C PHE A 855 26.59 17.90 -7.17
N TYR A 856 25.70 18.87 -7.08
CA TYR A 856 25.96 20.15 -6.43
C TYR A 856 25.00 20.42 -5.29
N SER A 857 25.52 21.04 -4.24
CA SER A 857 24.72 21.59 -3.16
C SER A 857 23.84 22.74 -3.66
N ASN A 858 22.88 23.17 -2.87
CA ASN A 858 22.04 24.32 -3.16
C ASN A 858 22.75 25.65 -2.75
N SER A 859 22.04 26.77 -2.77
CA SER A 859 22.58 28.07 -2.44
C SER A 859 22.83 28.35 -0.96
N GLN A 860 22.58 27.40 -0.07
CA GLN A 860 22.83 27.55 1.35
C GLN A 860 24.32 27.65 1.66
N PRO A 861 24.75 28.61 2.50
CA PRO A 861 26.16 28.87 2.75
C PRO A 861 26.87 27.73 3.48
N THR A 862 26.16 26.97 4.29
CA THR A 862 26.71 25.80 4.98
C THR A 862 25.61 24.75 5.14
N GLN A 863 25.86 23.57 4.61
CA GLN A 863 24.88 22.49 4.64
C GLN A 863 25.52 21.14 4.95
N ARG A 864 24.73 20.28 5.59
CA ARG A 864 25.02 18.86 5.80
C ARG A 864 24.07 18.03 4.96
N LEU A 865 24.48 16.82 4.63
CA LEU A 865 23.68 15.91 3.82
C LEU A 865 22.94 14.93 4.69
N ALA A 866 21.66 14.71 4.40
CA ALA A 866 20.88 13.55 4.80
C ALA A 866 20.81 12.60 3.61
N VAL A 867 21.16 11.35 3.81
CA VAL A 867 21.24 10.33 2.77
C VAL A 867 20.30 9.18 3.10
N SER A 868 19.42 8.86 2.16
CA SER A 868 18.54 7.71 2.21
C SER A 868 18.85 6.75 1.07
N VAL A 869 19.06 5.47 1.38
CA VAL A 869 19.27 4.39 0.41
C VAL A 869 18.30 3.27 0.72
N GLN A 870 17.54 2.85 -0.29
CA GLN A 870 16.57 1.77 -0.15
C GLN A 870 16.66 0.84 -1.35
N GLY A 871 16.59 -0.47 -1.14
CA GLY A 871 16.69 -1.43 -2.23
C GLY A 871 16.69 -2.89 -1.81
N PHE A 872 17.10 -3.73 -2.74
CA PHE A 872 17.21 -5.17 -2.53
C PHE A 872 18.31 -5.80 -3.43
N THR A 873 18.68 -7.02 -3.10
CA THR A 873 19.50 -7.87 -3.95
C THR A 873 18.63 -8.89 -4.70
N ALA A 874 19.18 -9.54 -5.73
CA ALA A 874 18.44 -10.53 -6.51
C ALA A 874 17.97 -11.76 -5.71
N ASP A 875 18.66 -12.07 -4.62
CA ASP A 875 18.34 -13.18 -3.71
C ASP A 875 17.42 -12.78 -2.55
N GLY A 876 17.01 -11.50 -2.45
CA GLY A 876 16.00 -11.02 -1.53
C GLY A 876 16.55 -10.41 -0.24
N HIS A 877 17.84 -10.09 -0.15
CA HIS A 877 18.36 -9.29 0.96
C HIS A 877 17.95 -7.82 0.78
N LEU A 878 17.42 -7.24 1.84
CA LEU A 878 17.02 -5.85 1.84
C LEU A 878 18.24 -4.93 2.05
N ILE A 879 18.19 -3.75 1.46
CA ILE A 879 19.18 -2.69 1.57
C ILE A 879 18.50 -1.49 2.18
N GLU A 880 19.04 -1.00 3.27
CA GLU A 880 18.55 0.21 3.93
C GLU A 880 19.70 0.98 4.57
N LEU A 881 19.75 2.27 4.30
CA LEU A 881 20.62 3.23 4.95
C LEU A 881 19.90 4.56 5.10
N GLU A 882 19.85 5.08 6.31
CA GLU A 882 19.44 6.45 6.62
C GLU A 882 20.52 7.10 7.48
N ARG A 883 21.01 8.25 7.04
CA ARG A 883 22.11 8.93 7.73
C ARG A 883 21.93 10.45 7.76
#